data_37b09792a18304cdea36916ae9de233f
#
_entry.id   37b09792a18304cdea36916ae9de233f
#
_cell.length_a   1.000
_cell.length_b   1.000
_cell.length_c   1.000
_cell.angle_alpha   90.00
_cell.angle_beta   90.00
_cell.angle_gamma   90.00
#
_symmetry.space_group_name_H-M   'P 1'
#
loop_
_entity.id
_entity.type
_entity.pdbx_description
1 polymer ?
#
loop_
_entity_poly.entity_id
_entity_poly.type
_entity_poly.pdbx_seq_one_letter_code
_entity_poly.pdbx_strand_id
1 'polypeptide(L)'
;MMPINKRLKRELKKNFAKYFFIGLVLFMGITIISAFFTATDGIMSTIESQQSDCNIEDANVTLVSQLSDDNISRLHEIGINDLEDTSYCDVTALDDSDYTMRVFRVRDSVDKLSLIEGELPANDKQIVLESKTASAKDLSVGDEIDVDGKNYTLSGIVAVVDYNNVLQTVSSGVSNLKTFGLGFVSKQAFDGLDSAKMTIQYSLTAEDEQSIDDAYNYLMDEEIAVNILKQSDNPRIKSISDKTNTLKAEVTLISVVFVLLMVFIFYAMTSASVEKDSNLIGTFFSMGYTRWEIIQHYVRLPLIITLIGSVLGMITGSLLFAEPIGKITYSTYSLPTFSGKVNLYLIIMCCVIPLIIQFIINCLLLAKKLKTTPALLMRGKGKSGKGFKKVNLSKFSFPVKMYIRIMLRGIKDQLILFFGIVIAMFFLVMGFGMKDSLVEYVNDVKNESLYEYCYILNAPVQIDDEEECDKATVEGFRVEYSGINMKLTVYGLKDTSRVDGITASQNEIVISDSTASKLSLSKGDTMTVYSEKIKKDLEFKVTNIVHDPVGLSAYMDRTALNELLEYDNADNYYNALLADKELNLSEDSFAEVVSHENQEKAAEEMNTMMQPMIMMLIVVSLVIFISVMYMLLKMVVEKSTHSISLMKIFGYTNKENNHFYLNSFFITVMVSLVLSVILDKLLFTSLWPALNANLVGFVPVKMHVYTYAVILVFGLLCYFVVTIFLKAKLKKISINTVLKQRD
;
A
#
# COMPACT_ATOMS: atom_id res chain seq x y z
N MET A 1 -7.99 4.47 -49.16
CA MET A 1 -8.43 3.70 -47.95
C MET A 1 -8.68 2.27 -48.37
N MET A 2 -7.94 1.30 -47.85
CA MET A 2 -8.10 -0.14 -48.22
C MET A 2 -9.55 -0.59 -48.00
N PRO A 3 -10.17 -1.32 -48.96
CA PRO A 3 -11.56 -1.80 -48.83
C PRO A 3 -11.84 -2.56 -47.53
N ILE A 4 -10.82 -3.23 -47.03
CA ILE A 4 -10.87 -4.02 -45.80
C ILE A 4 -11.17 -3.18 -44.53
N ASN A 5 -10.88 -1.86 -44.53
CA ASN A 5 -11.12 -0.95 -43.43
C ASN A 5 -12.61 -0.60 -43.22
N LYS A 6 -13.45 -0.68 -44.26
CA LYS A 6 -14.90 -0.51 -44.14
C LYS A 6 -15.54 -1.56 -43.22
N ARG A 7 -14.88 -2.68 -43.02
CA ARG A 7 -15.31 -3.77 -42.13
C ARG A 7 -15.17 -3.43 -40.65
N LEU A 8 -14.21 -2.57 -40.26
CA LEU A 8 -13.92 -2.26 -38.83
C LEU A 8 -15.17 -1.77 -38.08
N LYS A 9 -15.93 -0.82 -38.67
CA LYS A 9 -17.17 -0.32 -38.06
C LYS A 9 -18.25 -1.40 -37.90
N ARG A 10 -18.35 -2.32 -38.88
CA ARG A 10 -19.32 -3.45 -38.81
C ARG A 10 -18.90 -4.47 -37.75
N GLU A 11 -17.61 -4.72 -37.64
CA GLU A 11 -17.06 -5.63 -36.62
C GLU A 11 -17.24 -5.07 -35.22
N LEU A 12 -16.97 -3.79 -34.98
CA LEU A 12 -17.24 -3.12 -33.72
C LEU A 12 -18.72 -3.25 -33.33
N LYS A 13 -19.64 -2.93 -34.24
CA LYS A 13 -21.10 -3.02 -34.01
C LYS A 13 -21.56 -4.46 -33.73
N LYS A 14 -21.03 -5.46 -34.45
CA LYS A 14 -21.37 -6.88 -34.28
C LYS A 14 -20.83 -7.46 -32.97
N ASN A 15 -19.66 -7.02 -32.53
CA ASN A 15 -18.98 -7.53 -31.34
C ASN A 15 -18.91 -6.46 -30.23
N PHE A 16 -19.79 -5.45 -30.22
CA PHE A 16 -19.75 -4.30 -29.32
C PHE A 16 -19.52 -4.69 -27.86
N ALA A 17 -20.34 -5.59 -27.29
CA ALA A 17 -20.18 -6.00 -25.89
C ALA A 17 -18.80 -6.61 -25.58
N LYS A 18 -18.14 -7.25 -26.56
CA LYS A 18 -16.78 -7.77 -26.40
C LYS A 18 -15.78 -6.64 -26.20
N TYR A 19 -15.79 -5.67 -27.12
CA TYR A 19 -14.87 -4.54 -27.08
C TYR A 19 -15.17 -3.57 -25.93
N PHE A 20 -16.45 -3.42 -25.58
CA PHE A 20 -16.88 -2.64 -24.42
C PHE A 20 -16.29 -3.18 -23.11
N PHE A 21 -16.42 -4.49 -22.83
CA PHE A 21 -15.88 -5.05 -21.59
C PHE A 21 -14.35 -5.03 -21.53
N ILE A 22 -13.65 -5.11 -22.68
CA ILE A 22 -12.19 -4.91 -22.70
C ILE A 22 -11.85 -3.47 -22.33
N GLY A 23 -12.50 -2.53 -23.04
CA GLY A 23 -12.31 -1.11 -22.75
C GLY A 23 -12.63 -0.77 -21.31
N LEU A 24 -13.67 -1.40 -20.73
CA LEU A 24 -14.07 -1.21 -19.33
C LEU A 24 -13.01 -1.73 -18.34
N VAL A 25 -12.46 -2.94 -18.56
CA VAL A 25 -11.39 -3.46 -17.70
C VAL A 25 -10.15 -2.58 -17.78
N LEU A 26 -9.77 -2.17 -19.00
CA LEU A 26 -8.64 -1.25 -19.18
C LEU A 26 -8.90 0.11 -18.51
N PHE A 27 -10.07 0.67 -18.75
CA PHE A 27 -10.50 1.93 -18.14
C PHE A 27 -10.42 1.87 -16.62
N MET A 28 -11.06 0.88 -15.99
CA MET A 28 -11.11 0.75 -14.53
C MET A 28 -9.73 0.50 -13.92
N GLY A 29 -8.96 -0.44 -14.46
CA GLY A 29 -7.64 -0.74 -13.92
C GLY A 29 -6.65 0.41 -14.08
N ILE A 30 -6.66 1.09 -15.24
CA ILE A 30 -5.80 2.25 -15.48
C ILE A 30 -6.27 3.46 -14.66
N THR A 31 -7.57 3.62 -14.40
CA THR A 31 -8.08 4.67 -13.51
C THR A 31 -7.49 4.54 -12.11
N ILE A 32 -7.51 3.34 -11.52
CA ILE A 32 -6.88 3.13 -10.19
C ILE A 32 -5.39 3.43 -10.25
N ILE A 33 -4.67 2.80 -11.18
CA ILE A 33 -3.23 2.95 -11.27
C ILE A 33 -2.84 4.42 -11.43
N SER A 34 -3.50 5.14 -12.35
CA SER A 34 -3.19 6.55 -12.57
C SER A 34 -3.59 7.45 -11.40
N ALA A 35 -4.69 7.16 -10.71
CA ALA A 35 -5.13 7.92 -9.55
C ALA A 35 -4.09 7.87 -8.42
N PHE A 36 -3.65 6.66 -8.05
CA PHE A 36 -2.66 6.49 -6.99
C PHE A 36 -1.27 6.99 -7.38
N PHE A 37 -0.78 6.71 -8.60
CA PHE A 37 0.51 7.26 -9.03
C PHE A 37 0.50 8.78 -9.07
N THR A 38 -0.58 9.39 -9.58
CA THR A 38 -0.69 10.86 -9.60
C THR A 38 -0.77 11.44 -8.18
N ALA A 39 -1.47 10.78 -7.27
CA ALA A 39 -1.56 11.19 -5.86
C ALA A 39 -0.19 11.09 -5.18
N THR A 40 0.46 9.94 -5.24
CA THR A 40 1.77 9.72 -4.59
C THR A 40 2.87 10.58 -5.16
N ASP A 41 2.98 10.72 -6.50
CA ASP A 41 3.96 11.58 -7.14
C ASP A 41 3.70 13.07 -6.84
N GLY A 42 2.42 13.47 -6.78
CA GLY A 42 2.05 14.84 -6.44
C GLY A 42 2.41 15.20 -4.99
N ILE A 43 2.18 14.29 -4.06
CA ILE A 43 2.55 14.49 -2.65
C ILE A 43 4.06 14.53 -2.48
N MET A 44 4.79 13.60 -3.10
CA MET A 44 6.25 13.61 -3.04
C MET A 44 6.83 14.90 -3.60
N SER A 45 6.32 15.38 -4.74
CA SER A 45 6.70 16.67 -5.31
C SER A 45 6.35 17.86 -4.40
N THR A 46 5.24 17.76 -3.66
CA THR A 46 4.85 18.82 -2.70
C THR A 46 5.81 18.83 -1.50
N ILE A 47 6.18 17.65 -0.97
CA ILE A 47 7.15 17.52 0.12
C ILE A 47 8.51 18.08 -0.32
N GLU A 48 9.04 17.64 -1.48
CA GLU A 48 10.32 18.10 -2.02
C GLU A 48 10.34 19.62 -2.22
N SER A 49 9.25 20.19 -2.76
CA SER A 49 9.13 21.65 -2.92
C SER A 49 9.10 22.36 -1.57
N GLN A 50 8.31 21.86 -0.61
CA GLN A 50 8.22 22.44 0.73
C GLN A 50 9.57 22.39 1.45
N GLN A 51 10.27 21.26 1.40
CA GLN A 51 11.61 21.10 1.98
C GLN A 51 12.63 22.10 1.39
N SER A 52 12.61 22.29 0.07
CA SER A 52 13.49 23.25 -0.60
C SER A 52 13.10 24.69 -0.32
N ASP A 53 11.81 25.04 -0.36
CA ASP A 53 11.35 26.43 -0.20
C ASP A 53 11.47 26.90 1.25
N CYS A 54 11.31 25.97 2.21
CA CYS A 54 11.38 26.26 3.64
C CYS A 54 12.77 26.09 4.24
N ASN A 55 13.78 25.64 3.46
CA ASN A 55 15.13 25.34 3.94
C ASN A 55 15.11 24.40 5.15
N ILE A 56 14.67 23.14 4.91
CA ILE A 56 14.48 22.14 5.97
C ILE A 56 15.80 21.84 6.71
N GLU A 57 15.70 21.58 8.00
CA GLU A 57 16.83 21.15 8.84
C GLU A 57 17.46 19.84 8.37
N ASP A 58 18.80 19.72 8.48
CA ASP A 58 19.52 18.45 8.39
C ASP A 58 19.57 17.72 9.74
N ALA A 59 19.54 18.49 10.83
CA ALA A 59 19.38 17.98 12.20
C ALA A 59 18.85 19.08 13.12
N ASN A 60 18.22 18.66 14.24
CA ASN A 60 17.99 19.54 15.36
C ASN A 60 18.73 19.06 16.61
N VAL A 61 19.17 20.01 17.42
CA VAL A 61 19.93 19.76 18.65
C VAL A 61 19.18 20.38 19.83
N THR A 62 18.89 19.58 20.84
CA THR A 62 18.34 20.03 22.11
C THR A 62 19.47 20.38 23.06
N LEU A 63 19.39 21.53 23.69
CA LEU A 63 20.46 22.10 24.49
C LEU A 63 20.01 22.40 25.93
N VAL A 64 20.97 22.45 26.85
CA VAL A 64 20.77 22.87 28.24
C VAL A 64 20.67 24.39 28.36
N SER A 65 21.40 25.13 27.50
CA SER A 65 21.46 26.60 27.48
C SER A 65 21.51 27.14 26.06
N GLN A 66 21.18 28.40 25.88
CA GLN A 66 21.33 29.07 24.59
C GLN A 66 22.77 29.13 24.15
N LEU A 67 23.02 29.07 22.82
CA LEU A 67 24.33 29.17 22.22
C LEU A 67 24.91 30.59 22.38
N SER A 68 26.17 30.64 22.75
CA SER A 68 26.96 31.90 22.73
C SER A 68 27.40 32.24 21.31
N ASP A 69 27.79 33.49 21.06
CA ASP A 69 28.34 33.94 19.78
C ASP A 69 29.61 33.15 19.41
N ASP A 70 30.42 32.73 20.40
CA ASP A 70 31.60 31.91 20.20
C ASP A 70 31.21 30.49 19.75
N ASN A 71 30.17 29.87 20.35
CA ASN A 71 29.66 28.55 19.90
C ASN A 71 29.15 28.64 18.47
N ILE A 72 28.38 29.66 18.13
CA ILE A 72 27.83 29.86 16.77
C ILE A 72 28.96 29.99 15.75
N SER A 73 29.97 30.80 16.07
CA SER A 73 31.14 30.99 15.20
C SER A 73 31.90 29.66 14.98
N ARG A 74 32.05 28.87 16.05
CA ARG A 74 32.74 27.57 15.97
C ARG A 74 31.94 26.54 15.17
N LEU A 75 30.62 26.52 15.28
CA LEU A 75 29.75 25.67 14.48
C LEU A 75 29.84 25.97 12.98
N HIS A 76 29.90 27.26 12.62
CA HIS A 76 30.15 27.64 11.22
C HIS A 76 31.55 27.19 10.71
N GLU A 77 32.59 27.21 11.56
CA GLU A 77 33.89 26.67 11.19
C GLU A 77 33.90 25.15 10.97
N ILE A 78 33.03 24.42 11.66
CA ILE A 78 32.85 22.95 11.54
C ILE A 78 32.11 22.59 10.25
N GLY A 79 31.39 23.54 9.62
CA GLY A 79 30.65 23.29 8.39
C GLY A 79 29.12 23.37 8.54
N ILE A 80 28.64 24.02 9.61
CA ILE A 80 27.20 24.35 9.74
C ILE A 80 26.93 25.62 8.92
N ASN A 81 26.00 25.50 7.95
CA ASN A 81 25.69 26.61 7.02
C ASN A 81 24.75 27.63 7.66
N ASP A 82 23.57 27.16 8.08
CA ASP A 82 22.54 27.98 8.73
C ASP A 82 22.16 27.37 10.09
N LEU A 83 21.83 28.26 11.01
CA LEU A 83 21.39 27.91 12.36
C LEU A 83 20.16 28.75 12.73
N GLU A 84 19.08 28.09 13.18
CA GLU A 84 17.84 28.74 13.63
C GLU A 84 17.49 28.29 15.04
N ASP A 85 17.19 29.23 15.93
CA ASP A 85 16.67 28.92 17.26
C ASP A 85 15.21 28.47 17.11
N THR A 86 14.95 27.19 17.28
CA THR A 86 13.64 26.55 17.22
C THR A 86 13.14 26.14 18.61
N SER A 87 13.61 26.83 19.65
CA SER A 87 13.14 26.66 21.03
C SER A 87 11.62 26.78 21.10
N TYR A 88 11.01 25.99 21.99
CA TYR A 88 9.56 25.94 22.14
C TYR A 88 9.14 25.94 23.59
N CYS A 89 7.86 26.26 23.83
CA CYS A 89 7.21 26.20 25.12
C CYS A 89 5.92 25.37 24.97
N ASP A 90 5.76 24.33 25.79
CA ASP A 90 4.54 23.54 25.86
C ASP A 90 3.62 24.18 26.92
N VAL A 91 2.46 24.70 26.45
CA VAL A 91 1.51 25.43 27.29
C VAL A 91 0.09 24.90 27.10
N THR A 92 -0.75 25.10 28.10
CA THR A 92 -2.19 24.85 27.99
C THR A 92 -2.83 25.86 27.05
N ALA A 93 -3.76 25.46 26.22
CA ALA A 93 -4.44 26.36 25.29
C ALA A 93 -5.89 25.98 25.05
N LEU A 94 -6.65 26.86 24.40
CA LEU A 94 -8.03 26.65 23.95
C LEU A 94 -9.04 26.42 25.11
N ASP A 95 -8.81 27.00 26.27
CA ASP A 95 -9.63 26.82 27.49
C ASP A 95 -9.79 25.32 27.90
N ASP A 96 -8.84 24.46 27.50
CA ASP A 96 -8.87 23.01 27.72
C ASP A 96 -7.60 22.61 28.49
N SER A 97 -7.75 22.16 29.73
CA SER A 97 -6.60 21.77 30.59
C SER A 97 -5.83 20.58 30.07
N ASP A 98 -6.47 19.74 29.25
CA ASP A 98 -5.89 18.53 28.71
C ASP A 98 -5.27 18.77 27.31
N TYR A 99 -5.35 20.01 26.79
CA TYR A 99 -4.81 20.37 25.49
C TYR A 99 -3.47 21.10 25.63
N THR A 100 -2.41 20.50 25.11
CA THR A 100 -1.08 21.08 25.06
C THR A 100 -0.82 21.71 23.70
N MET A 101 -0.49 22.99 23.68
CA MET A 101 -0.02 23.67 22.47
C MET A 101 1.48 23.91 22.59
N ARG A 102 2.24 23.41 21.63
CA ARG A 102 3.66 23.72 21.46
C ARG A 102 3.79 25.02 20.71
N VAL A 103 4.21 26.04 21.41
CA VAL A 103 4.35 27.38 20.86
C VAL A 103 5.80 27.63 20.48
N PHE A 104 6.01 28.08 19.25
CA PHE A 104 7.30 28.49 18.69
C PHE A 104 7.27 29.98 18.35
N ARG A 105 8.44 30.56 18.17
CA ARG A 105 8.56 31.81 17.44
C ARG A 105 8.50 31.57 15.92
N VAL A 106 8.09 32.58 15.15
CA VAL A 106 8.20 32.56 13.69
C VAL A 106 9.69 32.44 13.29
N ARG A 107 9.99 31.60 12.33
CA ARG A 107 11.34 31.23 11.88
C ARG A 107 11.73 31.99 10.62
N ASP A 108 13.01 32.38 10.52
CA ASP A 108 13.52 33.26 9.46
C ASP A 108 14.40 32.55 8.45
N SER A 109 15.23 31.59 8.85
CA SER A 109 16.29 30.98 8.01
C SER A 109 16.09 29.51 7.72
N VAL A 110 15.90 28.68 8.76
CA VAL A 110 15.71 27.23 8.66
C VAL A 110 14.29 26.89 9.06
N ASP A 111 13.69 25.85 8.47
CA ASP A 111 12.32 25.37 8.73
C ASP A 111 11.26 26.46 8.61
N LYS A 112 11.33 27.27 7.59
CA LYS A 112 10.38 28.38 7.37
C LYS A 112 8.96 27.86 7.25
N LEU A 113 8.00 28.69 7.67
CA LEU A 113 6.59 28.35 7.63
C LEU A 113 6.02 28.52 6.22
N SER A 114 5.30 27.50 5.72
CA SER A 114 4.54 27.58 4.47
C SER A 114 3.15 28.15 4.75
N LEU A 115 2.89 29.40 4.42
CA LEU A 115 1.58 30.04 4.62
C LEU A 115 0.53 29.41 3.68
N ILE A 116 -0.58 28.93 4.27
CA ILE A 116 -1.73 28.37 3.53
C ILE A 116 -2.84 29.41 3.40
N GLU A 117 -3.15 30.12 4.52
CA GLU A 117 -4.22 31.10 4.58
C GLU A 117 -3.85 32.23 5.55
N GLY A 118 -4.31 33.46 5.30
CA GLY A 118 -4.07 34.62 6.15
C GLY A 118 -2.67 35.22 6.01
N GLU A 119 -2.10 35.69 7.10
CA GLU A 119 -0.79 36.37 7.18
C GLU A 119 0.00 35.92 8.42
N LEU A 120 1.35 35.98 8.36
CA LEU A 120 2.19 35.71 9.53
C LEU A 120 1.96 36.78 10.62
N PRO A 121 2.22 36.44 11.91
CA PRO A 121 1.99 37.39 13.03
C PRO A 121 2.82 38.66 12.84
N ALA A 122 2.12 39.81 12.78
CA ALA A 122 2.73 41.14 12.67
C ALA A 122 2.90 41.82 14.03
N ASN A 123 2.27 41.31 15.07
CA ASN A 123 2.32 41.91 16.45
C ASN A 123 2.15 40.80 17.52
N ASP A 124 2.31 41.16 18.77
CA ASP A 124 2.34 40.24 19.93
C ASP A 124 0.99 39.68 20.34
N LYS A 125 -0.10 40.08 19.66
CA LYS A 125 -1.47 39.56 19.90
C LYS A 125 -1.95 38.65 18.79
N GLN A 126 -1.07 38.29 17.86
CA GLN A 126 -1.38 37.41 16.75
C GLN A 126 -0.62 36.11 16.87
N ILE A 127 -1.29 35.04 16.42
CA ILE A 127 -0.75 33.71 16.35
C ILE A 127 -1.12 33.10 15.01
N VAL A 128 -0.26 32.25 14.45
CA VAL A 128 -0.63 31.34 13.37
C VAL A 128 -0.61 29.92 13.89
N LEU A 129 -1.56 29.12 13.44
CA LEU A 129 -1.66 27.72 13.78
C LEU A 129 -1.24 26.82 12.62
N GLU A 130 -0.69 25.67 12.98
CA GLU A 130 -0.49 24.59 12.02
C GLU A 130 -1.87 24.10 11.50
N SER A 131 -1.91 23.69 10.23
CA SER A 131 -3.14 23.43 9.47
C SER A 131 -4.01 22.31 10.05
N LYS A 132 -3.41 21.27 10.63
CA LYS A 132 -4.15 20.17 11.25
C LYS A 132 -4.63 20.52 12.65
N THR A 133 -3.85 21.29 13.37
CA THR A 133 -4.24 21.91 14.65
C THR A 133 -5.49 22.77 14.47
N ALA A 134 -5.48 23.70 13.50
CA ALA A 134 -6.62 24.54 13.20
C ALA A 134 -7.85 23.73 12.76
N SER A 135 -7.65 22.75 11.86
CA SER A 135 -8.74 21.90 11.35
C SER A 135 -9.36 21.00 12.41
N ALA A 136 -8.56 20.44 13.35
CA ALA A 136 -9.05 19.55 14.41
C ALA A 136 -9.92 20.28 15.45
N LYS A 137 -9.74 21.58 15.60
CA LYS A 137 -10.48 22.43 16.54
C LYS A 137 -11.48 23.37 15.85
N ASP A 138 -11.74 23.18 14.55
CA ASP A 138 -12.67 24.00 13.73
C ASP A 138 -12.37 25.53 13.81
N LEU A 139 -11.07 25.89 13.86
CA LEU A 139 -10.63 27.29 13.96
C LEU A 139 -10.36 27.88 12.57
N SER A 140 -10.74 29.15 12.41
CA SER A 140 -10.59 29.92 11.18
C SER A 140 -9.83 31.22 11.40
N VAL A 141 -9.22 31.79 10.38
CA VAL A 141 -8.51 33.07 10.45
C VAL A 141 -9.47 34.16 10.94
N GLY A 142 -9.06 34.86 11.99
CA GLY A 142 -9.86 35.89 12.68
C GLY A 142 -10.44 35.47 14.03
N ASP A 143 -10.42 34.18 14.38
CA ASP A 143 -10.88 33.67 15.65
C ASP A 143 -9.94 34.10 16.79
N GLU A 144 -10.50 34.29 18.00
CA GLU A 144 -9.72 34.53 19.22
C GLU A 144 -9.49 33.18 19.93
N ILE A 145 -8.27 32.93 20.36
CA ILE A 145 -7.87 31.73 21.08
C ILE A 145 -7.10 32.10 22.34
N ASP A 146 -7.36 31.38 23.42
CA ASP A 146 -6.56 31.45 24.64
C ASP A 146 -5.31 30.56 24.52
N VAL A 147 -4.17 31.10 24.88
CA VAL A 147 -2.88 30.39 24.98
C VAL A 147 -2.19 30.88 26.25
N ASP A 148 -2.02 29.99 27.22
CA ASP A 148 -1.40 30.27 28.53
C ASP A 148 -2.09 31.47 29.27
N GLY A 149 -3.44 31.53 29.20
CA GLY A 149 -4.24 32.61 29.82
C GLY A 149 -4.16 33.96 29.09
N LYS A 150 -3.64 34.01 27.86
CA LYS A 150 -3.56 35.17 27.01
C LYS A 150 -4.37 35.00 25.74
N ASN A 151 -5.19 35.97 25.37
CA ASN A 151 -5.96 35.96 24.14
C ASN A 151 -5.13 36.39 22.93
N TYR A 152 -5.10 35.55 21.91
CA TYR A 152 -4.48 35.83 20.62
C TYR A 152 -5.53 35.78 19.51
N THR A 153 -5.33 36.60 18.47
CA THR A 153 -6.13 36.52 17.24
C THR A 153 -5.40 35.61 16.23
N LEU A 154 -6.08 34.60 15.69
CA LEU A 154 -5.56 33.73 14.66
C LEU A 154 -5.37 34.53 13.36
N SER A 155 -4.13 34.87 13.00
CA SER A 155 -3.81 35.69 11.83
C SER A 155 -3.60 34.86 10.56
N GLY A 156 -3.28 33.57 10.66
CA GLY A 156 -3.07 32.70 9.52
C GLY A 156 -2.95 31.24 9.89
N ILE A 157 -2.97 30.41 8.86
CA ILE A 157 -2.80 28.96 8.93
C ILE A 157 -1.58 28.57 8.09
N VAL A 158 -0.70 27.72 8.64
CA VAL A 158 0.57 27.34 8.04
C VAL A 158 0.72 25.83 7.94
N ALA A 159 1.54 25.36 6.96
CA ALA A 159 2.11 24.03 6.97
C ALA A 159 3.56 24.11 7.47
N VAL A 160 3.97 23.13 8.27
CA VAL A 160 5.22 23.13 8.99
C VAL A 160 6.08 21.96 8.48
N VAL A 161 7.29 22.26 7.97
CA VAL A 161 8.10 21.28 7.24
C VAL A 161 8.79 20.26 8.15
N ASP A 162 9.25 20.66 9.32
CA ASP A 162 9.86 19.80 10.35
C ASP A 162 8.83 19.06 11.22
N TYR A 163 7.54 19.43 11.10
CA TYR A 163 6.40 18.77 11.71
C TYR A 163 5.34 18.38 10.66
N ASN A 164 5.76 17.81 9.54
CA ASN A 164 4.80 17.24 8.58
C ASN A 164 3.87 16.23 9.28
N ASN A 165 4.37 15.44 10.22
CA ASN A 165 3.58 14.68 11.17
C ASN A 165 3.60 15.39 12.54
N VAL A 166 2.45 15.85 13.02
CA VAL A 166 2.32 16.63 14.26
C VAL A 166 2.39 15.70 15.47
N LEU A 167 3.61 15.25 15.81
CA LEU A 167 3.88 14.37 16.95
C LEU A 167 4.36 15.19 18.14
N GLN A 168 3.76 14.96 19.29
CA GLN A 168 4.19 15.58 20.55
C GLN A 168 5.61 15.10 20.92
N THR A 169 5.81 13.78 20.91
CA THR A 169 7.13 13.15 21.13
C THR A 169 7.57 12.39 19.89
N VAL A 170 8.88 12.21 19.73
CA VAL A 170 9.47 11.53 18.56
C VAL A 170 9.05 10.06 18.50
N SER A 171 8.78 9.45 19.62
CA SER A 171 8.42 8.05 19.75
C SER A 171 6.91 7.79 19.74
N SER A 172 6.06 8.84 19.85
CA SER A 172 4.62 8.69 19.61
C SER A 172 4.38 8.42 18.13
N GLY A 173 4.15 7.19 17.73
CA GLY A 173 4.00 6.78 16.32
C GLY A 173 2.85 7.48 15.57
N VAL A 174 1.93 8.17 16.27
CA VAL A 174 0.72 8.81 15.71
C VAL A 174 0.47 10.16 16.37
N SER A 175 0.01 11.13 15.58
CA SER A 175 -0.40 12.45 16.06
C SER A 175 -1.75 12.38 16.78
N ASN A 176 -1.84 12.95 17.96
CA ASN A 176 -3.11 13.13 18.69
C ASN A 176 -3.55 14.59 18.67
N LEU A 177 -4.18 15.00 17.59
CA LEU A 177 -4.63 16.38 17.39
C LEU A 177 -5.76 16.83 18.36
N LYS A 178 -6.31 15.91 19.16
CA LYS A 178 -7.31 16.25 20.18
C LYS A 178 -6.68 16.86 21.42
N THR A 179 -5.43 16.46 21.72
CA THR A 179 -4.70 16.84 22.93
C THR A 179 -3.42 17.64 22.66
N PHE A 180 -2.95 17.66 21.39
CA PHE A 180 -1.70 18.34 21.03
C PHE A 180 -1.83 19.12 19.73
N GLY A 181 -1.17 20.29 19.66
CA GLY A 181 -1.09 21.11 18.46
C GLY A 181 0.08 22.08 18.45
N LEU A 182 0.27 22.76 17.32
CA LEU A 182 1.38 23.70 17.11
C LEU A 182 0.87 25.12 16.83
N GLY A 183 1.49 26.10 17.49
CA GLY A 183 1.26 27.52 17.28
C GLY A 183 2.57 28.28 17.11
N PHE A 184 2.52 29.39 16.34
CA PHE A 184 3.68 30.24 16.10
C PHE A 184 3.31 31.70 16.36
N VAL A 185 4.12 32.37 17.17
CA VAL A 185 3.91 33.74 17.58
C VAL A 185 5.09 34.65 17.20
N SER A 186 4.93 35.98 17.33
CA SER A 186 6.06 36.91 17.17
C SER A 186 7.15 36.63 18.20
N LYS A 187 8.39 37.04 17.89
CA LYS A 187 9.51 36.90 18.84
C LYS A 187 9.20 37.55 20.20
N GLN A 188 8.58 38.74 20.20
CA GLN A 188 8.27 39.44 21.43
C GLN A 188 7.20 38.72 22.26
N ALA A 189 6.18 38.12 21.59
CA ALA A 189 5.17 37.31 22.25
C ALA A 189 5.77 36.02 22.86
N PHE A 190 6.72 35.38 22.15
CA PHE A 190 7.42 34.20 22.61
C PHE A 190 8.28 34.48 23.84
N ASP A 191 9.08 35.56 23.80
CA ASP A 191 9.93 35.98 24.92
C ASP A 191 9.10 36.36 26.19
N GLY A 192 7.81 36.57 26.04
CA GLY A 192 6.87 36.81 27.12
C GLY A 192 6.24 35.55 27.74
N LEU A 193 6.55 34.34 27.26
CA LEU A 193 6.12 33.08 27.84
C LEU A 193 6.99 32.70 29.06
N ASP A 194 6.54 31.72 29.83
CA ASP A 194 7.25 31.26 31.03
C ASP A 194 8.55 30.53 30.63
N SER A 195 9.67 31.16 30.90
CA SER A 195 11.00 30.61 30.57
C SER A 195 11.33 29.28 31.30
N ALA A 196 10.65 28.98 32.41
CA ALA A 196 10.84 27.73 33.14
C ALA A 196 10.27 26.49 32.40
N LYS A 197 9.38 26.71 31.44
CA LYS A 197 8.77 25.66 30.60
C LYS A 197 9.39 25.60 29.20
N MET A 198 10.47 26.33 28.96
CA MET A 198 11.08 26.43 27.64
C MET A 198 12.08 25.29 27.39
N THR A 199 11.92 24.57 26.31
CA THR A 199 12.91 23.64 25.79
C THR A 199 13.77 24.38 24.74
N ILE A 200 15.07 24.43 25.00
CA ILE A 200 16.03 25.08 24.10
C ILE A 200 16.41 24.13 22.98
N GLN A 201 16.12 24.50 21.75
CA GLN A 201 16.38 23.69 20.57
C GLN A 201 16.87 24.57 19.42
N TYR A 202 17.81 24.05 18.63
CA TYR A 202 18.29 24.69 17.41
C TYR A 202 18.17 23.72 16.23
N SER A 203 17.59 24.19 15.14
CA SER A 203 17.64 23.52 13.83
C SER A 203 18.85 24.00 13.05
N LEU A 204 19.55 23.09 12.39
CA LEU A 204 20.76 23.39 11.65
C LEU A 204 20.77 22.74 10.26
N THR A 205 21.43 23.42 9.30
CA THR A 205 21.79 22.87 8.00
C THR A 205 23.30 22.77 7.90
N ALA A 206 23.83 21.72 7.28
CA ALA A 206 25.27 21.42 7.22
C ALA A 206 25.75 21.16 5.79
N GLU A 207 27.04 21.22 5.58
CA GLU A 207 27.68 20.90 4.30
C GLU A 207 27.60 19.39 3.99
N ASP A 208 27.74 18.55 5.03
CA ASP A 208 27.67 17.10 4.94
C ASP A 208 27.28 16.47 6.31
N GLU A 209 27.04 15.17 6.30
CA GLU A 209 26.64 14.42 7.50
C GLU A 209 27.74 14.37 8.57
N GLN A 210 29.01 14.41 8.17
CA GLN A 210 30.16 14.43 9.10
C GLN A 210 30.19 15.72 9.91
N SER A 211 29.87 16.85 9.28
CA SER A 211 29.79 18.16 9.95
C SER A 211 28.72 18.17 11.06
N ILE A 212 27.62 17.45 10.87
CA ILE A 212 26.57 17.27 11.92
C ILE A 212 27.15 16.51 13.12
N ASP A 213 27.85 15.40 12.87
CA ASP A 213 28.43 14.59 13.93
C ASP A 213 29.55 15.36 14.68
N ASP A 214 30.37 16.09 13.96
CA ASP A 214 31.44 16.93 14.56
C ASP A 214 30.85 18.09 15.37
N ALA A 215 29.77 18.73 14.89
CA ALA A 215 29.05 19.77 15.64
C ALA A 215 28.44 19.22 16.93
N TYR A 216 27.83 18.03 16.87
CA TYR A 216 27.25 17.37 18.06
C TYR A 216 28.35 17.01 19.06
N ASN A 217 29.47 16.42 18.63
CA ASN A 217 30.58 16.08 19.50
C ASN A 217 31.15 17.34 20.17
N TYR A 218 31.30 18.43 19.43
CA TYR A 218 31.75 19.72 19.99
C TYR A 218 30.81 20.22 21.08
N LEU A 219 29.48 20.21 20.83
CA LEU A 219 28.49 20.66 21.82
C LEU A 219 28.36 19.73 23.04
N MET A 220 28.66 18.45 22.87
CA MET A 220 28.73 17.48 23.96
C MET A 220 30.00 17.71 24.81
N ASP A 221 31.16 17.97 24.20
CA ASP A 221 32.42 18.27 24.90
C ASP A 221 32.31 19.57 25.72
N GLU A 222 31.51 20.52 25.26
CA GLU A 222 31.20 21.78 25.99
C GLU A 222 30.11 21.58 27.06
N GLU A 223 29.55 20.37 27.21
CA GLU A 223 28.45 20.03 28.15
C GLU A 223 27.15 20.83 27.89
N ILE A 224 26.93 21.27 26.63
CA ILE A 224 25.75 22.07 26.23
C ILE A 224 24.67 21.23 25.60
N ALA A 225 25.02 20.20 24.80
CA ALA A 225 24.03 19.35 24.11
C ALA A 225 23.44 18.29 25.04
N VAL A 226 22.12 18.09 24.87
CA VAL A 226 21.38 16.99 25.51
C VAL A 226 21.16 15.85 24.53
N ASN A 227 20.73 16.19 23.30
CA ASN A 227 20.39 15.22 22.28
C ASN A 227 20.49 15.86 20.88
N ILE A 228 20.73 15.02 19.88
CA ILE A 228 20.64 15.39 18.46
C ILE A 228 19.64 14.47 17.77
N LEU A 229 18.84 15.03 16.88
CA LEU A 229 17.92 14.29 16.01
C LEU A 229 18.18 14.66 14.57
N LYS A 230 18.79 13.77 13.79
CA LYS A 230 19.03 13.96 12.36
C LYS A 230 17.71 13.90 11.59
N GLN A 231 17.60 14.64 10.49
CA GLN A 231 16.45 14.63 9.60
C GLN A 231 16.05 13.21 9.18
N SER A 232 17.04 12.37 8.83
CA SER A 232 16.86 10.98 8.43
C SER A 232 16.21 10.09 9.48
N ASP A 233 16.30 10.45 10.76
CA ASP A 233 15.80 9.71 11.90
C ASP A 233 14.58 10.39 12.57
N ASN A 234 14.23 11.61 12.12
CA ASN A 234 13.10 12.35 12.66
C ASN A 234 11.76 11.86 12.07
N PRO A 235 10.91 11.14 12.84
CA PRO A 235 9.63 10.63 12.35
C PRO A 235 8.62 11.74 12.05
N ARG A 236 8.78 12.96 12.60
CA ARG A 236 7.96 14.11 12.26
C ARG A 236 8.10 14.49 10.79
N ILE A 237 9.30 14.31 10.24
CA ILE A 237 9.64 14.63 8.84
C ILE A 237 9.48 13.40 7.94
N LYS A 238 10.04 12.26 8.36
CA LYS A 238 10.22 11.06 7.54
C LYS A 238 8.94 10.26 7.30
N SER A 239 8.04 10.19 8.28
CA SER A 239 6.88 9.28 8.22
C SER A 239 5.98 9.48 7.00
N ILE A 240 5.86 10.70 6.50
CA ILE A 240 5.06 10.98 5.29
C ILE A 240 5.75 10.45 4.02
N SER A 241 7.05 10.61 3.89
CA SER A 241 7.84 10.09 2.75
C SER A 241 7.84 8.57 2.75
N ASP A 242 8.03 7.93 3.90
CA ASP A 242 8.01 6.49 4.07
C ASP A 242 6.64 5.90 3.71
N LYS A 243 5.56 6.53 4.17
CA LYS A 243 4.19 6.15 3.81
C LYS A 243 3.92 6.29 2.31
N THR A 244 4.40 7.38 1.70
CA THR A 244 4.23 7.63 0.27
C THR A 244 5.00 6.60 -0.56
N ASN A 245 6.23 6.26 -0.17
CA ASN A 245 7.04 5.23 -0.81
C ASN A 245 6.40 3.84 -0.68
N THR A 246 5.83 3.51 0.48
CA THR A 246 5.09 2.27 0.71
C THR A 246 3.90 2.16 -0.24
N LEU A 247 3.05 3.19 -0.31
CA LEU A 247 1.92 3.23 -1.24
C LEU A 247 2.35 3.12 -2.70
N LYS A 248 3.46 3.76 -3.08
CA LYS A 248 4.00 3.68 -4.44
C LYS A 248 4.47 2.27 -4.78
N ALA A 249 5.10 1.57 -3.85
CA ALA A 249 5.50 0.16 -4.00
C ALA A 249 4.28 -0.76 -4.14
N GLU A 250 3.26 -0.59 -3.30
CA GLU A 250 2.00 -1.34 -3.37
C GLU A 250 1.30 -1.17 -4.73
N VAL A 251 1.13 0.07 -5.17
CA VAL A 251 0.48 0.37 -6.47
C VAL A 251 1.30 -0.17 -7.62
N THR A 252 2.63 -0.15 -7.53
CA THR A 252 3.52 -0.76 -8.52
C THR A 252 3.29 -2.27 -8.62
N LEU A 253 3.20 -2.97 -7.50
CA LEU A 253 2.91 -4.41 -7.46
C LEU A 253 1.53 -4.73 -8.07
N ILE A 254 0.50 -3.98 -7.68
CA ILE A 254 -0.86 -4.08 -8.23
C ILE A 254 -0.83 -3.87 -9.76
N SER A 255 -0.04 -2.89 -10.23
CA SER A 255 0.11 -2.59 -11.65
C SER A 255 0.74 -3.75 -12.42
N VAL A 256 1.74 -4.44 -11.86
CA VAL A 256 2.35 -5.62 -12.48
C VAL A 256 1.32 -6.75 -12.64
N VAL A 257 0.55 -7.04 -11.60
CA VAL A 257 -0.51 -8.06 -11.67
C VAL A 257 -1.58 -7.66 -12.69
N PHE A 258 -1.95 -6.38 -12.75
CA PHE A 258 -2.89 -5.88 -13.75
C PHE A 258 -2.37 -6.01 -15.18
N VAL A 259 -1.08 -5.76 -15.40
CA VAL A 259 -0.42 -6.00 -16.71
C VAL A 259 -0.49 -7.48 -17.09
N LEU A 260 -0.27 -8.40 -16.16
CA LEU A 260 -0.42 -9.84 -16.41
C LEU A 260 -1.86 -10.21 -16.78
N LEU A 261 -2.85 -9.64 -16.11
CA LEU A 261 -4.26 -9.78 -16.47
C LEU A 261 -4.54 -9.28 -17.89
N MET A 262 -4.01 -8.12 -18.25
CA MET A 262 -4.15 -7.55 -19.60
C MET A 262 -3.52 -8.43 -20.68
N VAL A 263 -2.30 -8.90 -20.46
CA VAL A 263 -1.60 -9.85 -21.35
C VAL A 263 -2.47 -11.07 -21.58
N PHE A 264 -3.02 -11.62 -20.52
CA PHE A 264 -3.88 -12.81 -20.59
C PHE A 264 -5.18 -12.54 -21.38
N ILE A 265 -5.89 -11.44 -21.07
CA ILE A 265 -7.14 -11.05 -21.76
C ILE A 265 -6.87 -10.83 -23.27
N PHE A 266 -5.81 -10.09 -23.61
CA PHE A 266 -5.45 -9.82 -24.99
C PHE A 266 -5.10 -11.11 -25.75
N TYR A 267 -4.34 -12.01 -25.11
CA TYR A 267 -4.04 -13.33 -25.67
C TYR A 267 -5.32 -14.13 -25.92
N ALA A 268 -6.16 -14.31 -24.91
CA ALA A 268 -7.39 -15.09 -25.01
C ALA A 268 -8.31 -14.58 -26.11
N MET A 269 -8.48 -13.25 -26.16
CA MET A 269 -9.36 -12.62 -27.13
C MET A 269 -8.85 -12.66 -28.55
N THR A 270 -7.58 -12.37 -28.78
CA THR A 270 -6.97 -12.41 -30.11
C THR A 270 -6.94 -13.84 -30.64
N SER A 271 -6.59 -14.80 -29.78
CA SER A 271 -6.61 -16.23 -30.12
C SER A 271 -8.00 -16.68 -30.57
N ALA A 272 -9.04 -16.28 -29.83
CA ALA A 272 -10.44 -16.61 -30.18
C ALA A 272 -10.89 -15.94 -31.49
N SER A 273 -10.52 -14.67 -31.71
CA SER A 273 -10.88 -13.95 -32.93
C SER A 273 -10.23 -14.53 -34.18
N VAL A 274 -8.93 -14.85 -34.08
CA VAL A 274 -8.15 -15.43 -35.18
C VAL A 274 -8.67 -16.85 -35.49
N GLU A 275 -9.07 -17.63 -34.48
CA GLU A 275 -9.62 -18.96 -34.69
C GLU A 275 -11.00 -18.88 -35.39
N LYS A 276 -11.88 -18.00 -34.94
CA LYS A 276 -13.20 -17.76 -35.50
C LYS A 276 -13.15 -17.29 -36.96
N ASP A 277 -12.23 -16.38 -37.27
CA ASP A 277 -12.10 -15.76 -38.58
C ASP A 277 -11.09 -16.52 -39.50
N SER A 278 -10.66 -17.74 -39.12
CA SER A 278 -9.64 -18.50 -39.84
C SER A 278 -9.96 -18.67 -41.33
N ASN A 279 -11.21 -19.01 -41.69
CA ASN A 279 -11.66 -19.17 -43.08
C ASN A 279 -11.53 -17.86 -43.83
N LEU A 280 -11.96 -16.75 -43.26
CA LEU A 280 -11.90 -15.43 -43.83
C LEU A 280 -10.45 -14.96 -44.00
N ILE A 281 -9.58 -15.22 -43.06
CA ILE A 281 -8.13 -14.97 -43.13
C ILE A 281 -7.54 -15.75 -44.31
N GLY A 282 -7.94 -17.02 -44.47
CA GLY A 282 -7.55 -17.85 -45.63
C GLY A 282 -8.02 -17.27 -46.97
N THR A 283 -9.26 -16.76 -47.02
CA THR A 283 -9.81 -16.08 -48.22
C THR A 283 -9.01 -14.83 -48.57
N PHE A 284 -8.72 -13.95 -47.60
CA PHE A 284 -7.90 -12.74 -47.87
C PHE A 284 -6.52 -13.10 -48.40
N PHE A 285 -5.94 -14.15 -47.83
CA PHE A 285 -4.63 -14.65 -48.25
C PHE A 285 -4.65 -15.20 -49.69
N SER A 286 -5.75 -15.88 -50.10
CA SER A 286 -5.97 -16.36 -51.44
C SER A 286 -6.28 -15.25 -52.45
N MET A 287 -6.83 -14.08 -51.99
CA MET A 287 -7.06 -12.90 -52.78
C MET A 287 -5.80 -12.05 -52.98
N GLY A 288 -4.63 -12.48 -52.48
CA GLY A 288 -3.36 -11.80 -52.67
C GLY A 288 -2.98 -10.80 -51.59
N TYR A 289 -3.76 -10.66 -50.52
CA TYR A 289 -3.34 -9.82 -49.39
C TYR A 289 -2.08 -10.35 -48.73
N THR A 290 -1.15 -9.43 -48.45
CA THR A 290 0.09 -9.78 -47.73
C THR A 290 -0.19 -10.12 -46.27
N ARG A 291 0.72 -10.88 -45.67
CA ARG A 291 0.63 -11.20 -44.24
C ARG A 291 0.55 -9.97 -43.36
N TRP A 292 1.30 -8.91 -43.71
CA TRP A 292 1.34 -7.67 -42.96
C TRP A 292 0.04 -6.89 -43.05
N GLU A 293 -0.59 -6.82 -44.21
CA GLU A 293 -1.91 -6.17 -44.39
C GLU A 293 -3.01 -6.83 -43.58
N ILE A 294 -2.98 -8.18 -43.47
CA ILE A 294 -3.91 -8.94 -42.65
C ILE A 294 -3.64 -8.64 -41.18
N ILE A 295 -2.36 -8.66 -40.74
CA ILE A 295 -1.97 -8.33 -39.36
C ILE A 295 -2.46 -6.91 -39.00
N GLN A 296 -2.14 -5.92 -39.81
CA GLN A 296 -2.57 -4.53 -39.58
C GLN A 296 -4.10 -4.40 -39.43
N HIS A 297 -4.86 -5.12 -40.24
CA HIS A 297 -6.33 -5.08 -40.17
C HIS A 297 -6.85 -5.59 -38.81
N TYR A 298 -6.36 -6.74 -38.35
CA TYR A 298 -6.81 -7.35 -37.10
C TYR A 298 -6.26 -6.67 -35.84
N VAL A 299 -5.14 -5.95 -35.94
CA VAL A 299 -4.52 -5.24 -34.84
C VAL A 299 -5.16 -3.86 -34.58
N ARG A 300 -5.63 -3.19 -35.65
CA ARG A 300 -6.15 -1.79 -35.56
C ARG A 300 -7.28 -1.60 -34.56
N LEU A 301 -8.31 -2.45 -34.60
CA LEU A 301 -9.49 -2.27 -33.74
C LEU A 301 -9.16 -2.52 -32.24
N PRO A 302 -8.46 -3.60 -31.86
CA PRO A 302 -7.98 -3.76 -30.48
C PRO A 302 -7.12 -2.59 -30.01
N LEU A 303 -6.17 -2.09 -30.83
CA LEU A 303 -5.33 -0.94 -30.44
C LEU A 303 -6.13 0.32 -30.18
N ILE A 304 -7.13 0.62 -31.03
CA ILE A 304 -8.00 1.78 -30.82
C ILE A 304 -8.75 1.68 -29.51
N ILE A 305 -9.29 0.49 -29.18
CA ILE A 305 -10.01 0.28 -27.91
C ILE A 305 -9.07 0.40 -26.72
N THR A 306 -7.85 -0.15 -26.83
CA THR A 306 -6.82 -0.02 -25.79
C THR A 306 -6.45 1.44 -25.58
N LEU A 307 -6.20 2.19 -26.66
CA LEU A 307 -5.88 3.62 -26.59
C LEU A 307 -7.00 4.43 -25.91
N ILE A 308 -8.25 4.23 -26.34
CA ILE A 308 -9.39 4.93 -25.75
C ILE A 308 -9.55 4.59 -24.28
N GLY A 309 -9.51 3.30 -23.92
CA GLY A 309 -9.64 2.84 -22.53
C GLY A 309 -8.51 3.36 -21.64
N SER A 310 -7.27 3.34 -22.15
CA SER A 310 -6.09 3.82 -21.43
C SER A 310 -6.12 5.34 -21.22
N VAL A 311 -6.40 6.11 -22.28
CA VAL A 311 -6.43 7.58 -22.18
C VAL A 311 -7.56 8.05 -21.27
N LEU A 312 -8.77 7.49 -21.44
CA LEU A 312 -9.90 7.84 -20.58
C LEU A 312 -9.65 7.43 -19.13
N GLY A 313 -9.08 6.22 -18.90
CA GLY A 313 -8.72 5.78 -17.56
C GLY A 313 -7.68 6.69 -16.90
N MET A 314 -6.62 7.04 -17.63
CA MET A 314 -5.59 7.94 -17.14
C MET A 314 -6.17 9.33 -16.80
N ILE A 315 -6.94 9.94 -17.69
CA ILE A 315 -7.55 11.25 -17.45
C ILE A 315 -8.49 11.20 -16.22
N THR A 316 -9.37 10.20 -16.17
CA THR A 316 -10.31 10.05 -15.05
C THR A 316 -9.59 9.83 -13.73
N GLY A 317 -8.57 8.95 -13.70
CA GLY A 317 -7.79 8.68 -12.50
C GLY A 317 -7.04 9.92 -12.02
N SER A 318 -6.29 10.56 -12.91
CA SER A 318 -5.45 11.70 -12.53
C SER A 318 -6.23 12.97 -12.20
N LEU A 319 -7.36 13.25 -12.90
CA LEU A 319 -8.09 14.51 -12.70
C LEU A 319 -9.23 14.40 -11.67
N LEU A 320 -9.88 13.23 -11.54
CA LEU A 320 -11.06 13.09 -10.68
C LEU A 320 -10.78 12.36 -9.37
N PHE A 321 -9.82 11.43 -9.35
CA PHE A 321 -9.59 10.57 -8.18
C PHE A 321 -8.27 10.85 -7.46
N ALA A 322 -7.25 11.40 -8.11
CA ALA A 322 -5.96 11.63 -7.48
C ALA A 322 -6.03 12.60 -6.30
N GLU A 323 -6.70 13.74 -6.46
CA GLU A 323 -6.85 14.74 -5.40
C GLU A 323 -7.67 14.23 -4.20
N PRO A 324 -8.87 13.63 -4.36
CA PRO A 324 -9.58 13.01 -3.25
C PRO A 324 -8.78 11.92 -2.53
N ILE A 325 -8.06 11.06 -3.26
CA ILE A 325 -7.22 10.03 -2.67
C ILE A 325 -6.08 10.68 -1.87
N GLY A 326 -5.40 11.65 -2.44
CA GLY A 326 -4.36 12.41 -1.76
C GLY A 326 -4.87 13.03 -0.46
N LYS A 327 -5.98 13.77 -0.51
CA LYS A 327 -6.58 14.40 0.67
C LYS A 327 -6.94 13.41 1.78
N ILE A 328 -7.51 12.25 1.43
CA ILE A 328 -7.89 11.22 2.42
C ILE A 328 -6.64 10.57 3.02
N THR A 329 -5.69 10.16 2.17
CA THR A 329 -4.49 9.41 2.59
C THR A 329 -3.56 10.25 3.48
N TYR A 330 -3.54 11.56 3.27
CA TYR A 330 -2.64 12.49 3.96
C TYR A 330 -3.40 13.52 4.81
N SER A 331 -4.61 13.18 5.23
CA SER A 331 -5.48 14.06 6.02
C SER A 331 -4.86 14.48 7.36
N THR A 332 -3.99 13.67 7.93
CA THR A 332 -3.33 13.89 9.23
C THR A 332 -1.97 14.60 9.12
N TYR A 333 -1.45 14.81 7.91
CA TYR A 333 -0.14 15.43 7.71
C TYR A 333 -0.22 16.92 7.38
N SER A 334 0.71 17.69 7.92
CA SER A 334 0.87 19.13 7.67
C SER A 334 1.52 19.35 6.30
N LEU A 335 0.73 19.60 5.29
CA LEU A 335 1.19 19.86 3.93
C LEU A 335 0.53 21.08 3.33
N PRO A 336 1.22 21.84 2.50
CA PRO A 336 0.61 22.85 1.65
C PRO A 336 -0.37 22.22 0.64
N THR A 337 -1.11 23.06 -0.08
CA THR A 337 -2.10 22.59 -1.04
C THR A 337 -1.48 21.67 -2.10
N PHE A 338 -2.02 20.44 -2.17
CA PHE A 338 -1.58 19.41 -3.10
C PHE A 338 -2.09 19.69 -4.53
N SER A 339 -1.22 19.55 -5.51
CA SER A 339 -1.61 19.52 -6.93
C SER A 339 -0.94 18.34 -7.64
N GLY A 340 -1.75 17.32 -7.98
CA GLY A 340 -1.27 16.19 -8.78
C GLY A 340 -0.97 16.62 -10.22
N LYS A 341 0.24 16.40 -10.70
CA LYS A 341 0.66 16.65 -12.09
C LYS A 341 0.84 15.34 -12.84
N VAL A 342 0.32 15.29 -14.08
CA VAL A 342 0.55 14.17 -15.00
C VAL A 342 1.98 14.27 -15.53
N ASN A 343 2.83 13.31 -15.20
CA ASN A 343 4.20 13.24 -15.68
C ASN A 343 4.36 12.29 -16.88
N LEU A 344 5.51 12.36 -17.56
CA LEU A 344 5.79 11.51 -18.72
C LEU A 344 5.81 10.01 -18.36
N TYR A 345 6.29 9.67 -17.17
CA TYR A 345 6.33 8.30 -16.67
C TYR A 345 4.93 7.69 -16.60
N LEU A 346 3.96 8.43 -16.07
CA LEU A 346 2.56 8.00 -15.98
C LEU A 346 1.96 7.75 -17.37
N ILE A 347 2.23 8.63 -18.35
CA ILE A 347 1.75 8.46 -19.74
C ILE A 347 2.33 7.17 -20.33
N ILE A 348 3.62 6.91 -20.13
CA ILE A 348 4.27 5.70 -20.61
C ILE A 348 3.63 4.46 -19.98
N MET A 349 3.50 4.43 -18.66
CA MET A 349 2.94 3.30 -17.91
C MET A 349 1.47 3.04 -18.28
N CYS A 350 0.64 4.07 -18.30
CA CYS A 350 -0.80 3.93 -18.50
C CYS A 350 -1.22 3.79 -19.96
N CYS A 351 -0.50 4.41 -20.90
CA CYS A 351 -0.91 4.44 -22.31
C CYS A 351 0.03 3.65 -23.23
N VAL A 352 1.35 3.87 -23.13
CA VAL A 352 2.30 3.30 -24.10
C VAL A 352 2.51 1.81 -23.86
N ILE A 353 2.73 1.39 -22.62
CA ILE A 353 2.96 -0.03 -22.28
C ILE A 353 1.79 -0.92 -22.68
N PRO A 354 0.51 -0.63 -22.34
CA PRO A 354 -0.64 -1.43 -22.78
C PRO A 354 -0.76 -1.54 -24.30
N LEU A 355 -0.47 -0.46 -25.04
CA LEU A 355 -0.49 -0.46 -26.49
C LEU A 355 0.60 -1.35 -27.10
N ILE A 356 1.83 -1.28 -26.58
CA ILE A 356 2.95 -2.11 -27.01
C ILE A 356 2.63 -3.58 -26.76
N ILE A 357 2.18 -3.93 -25.56
CA ILE A 357 1.80 -5.30 -25.18
C ILE A 357 0.71 -5.82 -26.12
N GLN A 358 -0.34 -5.06 -26.30
CA GLN A 358 -1.44 -5.43 -27.21
C GLN A 358 -0.96 -5.64 -28.64
N PHE A 359 -0.10 -4.75 -29.14
CA PHE A 359 0.49 -4.87 -30.48
C PHE A 359 1.33 -6.15 -30.63
N ILE A 360 2.23 -6.40 -29.71
CA ILE A 360 3.12 -7.58 -29.71
C ILE A 360 2.30 -8.87 -29.69
N ILE A 361 1.33 -9.00 -28.78
CA ILE A 361 0.49 -10.19 -28.64
C ILE A 361 -0.28 -10.45 -29.94
N ASN A 362 -0.92 -9.45 -30.51
CA ASN A 362 -1.66 -9.57 -31.74
C ASN A 362 -0.74 -10.00 -32.91
N CYS A 363 0.40 -9.35 -33.05
CA CYS A 363 1.38 -9.69 -34.10
C CYS A 363 1.88 -11.12 -33.98
N LEU A 364 2.26 -11.56 -32.79
CA LEU A 364 2.78 -12.91 -32.55
C LEU A 364 1.72 -13.99 -32.86
N LEU A 365 0.48 -13.81 -32.40
CA LEU A 365 -0.59 -14.77 -32.62
C LEU A 365 -1.00 -14.86 -34.10
N LEU A 366 -1.14 -13.73 -34.78
CA LEU A 366 -1.45 -13.68 -36.19
C LEU A 366 -0.33 -14.21 -37.05
N ALA A 367 0.93 -13.84 -36.79
CA ALA A 367 2.10 -14.34 -37.49
C ALA A 367 2.22 -15.89 -37.38
N LYS A 368 1.96 -16.44 -36.17
CA LYS A 368 1.93 -17.89 -35.95
C LYS A 368 0.83 -18.58 -36.76
N LYS A 369 -0.36 -17.98 -36.84
CA LYS A 369 -1.49 -18.53 -37.62
C LYS A 369 -1.26 -18.42 -39.12
N LEU A 370 -0.70 -17.32 -39.61
CA LEU A 370 -0.41 -17.05 -41.02
C LEU A 370 0.78 -17.88 -41.57
N LYS A 371 1.48 -18.67 -40.74
CA LYS A 371 2.43 -19.70 -41.19
C LYS A 371 1.73 -20.92 -41.84
N THR A 372 0.42 -21.09 -41.57
CA THR A 372 -0.41 -22.16 -42.14
C THR A 372 -0.79 -21.80 -43.58
N THR A 373 -0.86 -22.80 -44.46
CA THR A 373 -1.25 -22.58 -45.88
C THR A 373 -2.68 -22.06 -46.00
N PRO A 374 -2.97 -21.22 -46.99
CA PRO A 374 -4.32 -20.67 -47.22
C PRO A 374 -5.41 -21.75 -47.33
N ALA A 375 -5.13 -22.83 -48.04
CA ALA A 375 -6.05 -23.93 -48.22
C ALA A 375 -6.41 -24.67 -46.88
N LEU A 376 -5.44 -24.80 -45.96
CA LEU A 376 -5.71 -25.34 -44.62
C LEU A 376 -6.50 -24.39 -43.74
N LEU A 377 -6.27 -23.06 -43.90
CA LEU A 377 -7.05 -22.02 -43.19
C LEU A 377 -8.48 -22.00 -43.67
N MET A 378 -8.73 -22.11 -44.97
CA MET A 378 -10.07 -22.15 -45.58
C MET A 378 -10.87 -23.40 -45.20
N ARG A 379 -10.20 -24.56 -45.06
CA ARG A 379 -10.84 -25.82 -44.63
C ARG A 379 -11.27 -25.80 -43.15
N GLY A 380 -10.92 -24.81 -42.39
CA GLY A 380 -11.23 -24.74 -40.94
C GLY A 380 -10.53 -25.82 -40.11
N LYS A 381 -9.72 -26.68 -40.74
CA LYS A 381 -8.92 -27.70 -40.10
C LYS A 381 -7.56 -27.10 -39.69
N GLY A 382 -7.57 -26.25 -38.63
CA GLY A 382 -6.37 -26.17 -37.81
C GLY A 382 -6.01 -27.58 -37.40
N LYS A 383 -4.68 -27.91 -37.34
CA LYS A 383 -4.16 -29.23 -36.98
C LYS A 383 -5.11 -29.91 -35.99
N SER A 384 -5.80 -30.96 -36.47
CA SER A 384 -6.52 -31.91 -35.62
C SER A 384 -5.55 -32.28 -34.51
N GLY A 385 -5.75 -31.78 -33.30
CA GLY A 385 -4.92 -32.13 -32.18
C GLY A 385 -4.91 -33.63 -32.10
N LYS A 386 -3.72 -34.22 -31.83
CA LYS A 386 -3.59 -35.65 -31.56
C LYS A 386 -4.77 -36.03 -30.68
N GLY A 387 -5.70 -36.85 -31.24
CA GLY A 387 -6.91 -37.22 -30.53
C GLY A 387 -6.51 -37.75 -29.14
N PHE A 388 -7.12 -37.25 -28.09
CA PHE A 388 -6.94 -37.83 -26.77
C PHE A 388 -7.14 -39.34 -26.89
N LYS A 389 -6.20 -40.16 -26.33
CA LYS A 389 -6.36 -41.59 -26.19
C LYS A 389 -7.80 -41.89 -25.77
N LYS A 390 -8.46 -42.83 -26.40
CA LYS A 390 -9.85 -43.21 -26.13
C LYS A 390 -9.99 -43.49 -24.63
N VAL A 391 -10.56 -42.49 -23.92
CA VAL A 391 -10.92 -42.68 -22.51
C VAL A 391 -12.13 -43.59 -22.48
N ASN A 392 -11.98 -44.74 -21.83
CA ASN A 392 -13.12 -45.68 -21.67
C ASN A 392 -14.08 -45.15 -20.63
N LEU A 393 -15.19 -44.59 -21.10
CA LEU A 393 -16.26 -44.00 -20.26
C LEU A 393 -17.48 -44.93 -20.14
N SER A 394 -17.31 -46.25 -20.39
CA SER A 394 -18.43 -47.23 -20.42
C SER A 394 -19.30 -47.22 -19.16
N LYS A 395 -18.72 -46.96 -18.00
CA LYS A 395 -19.39 -46.99 -16.69
C LYS A 395 -20.28 -45.78 -16.38
N PHE A 396 -20.24 -44.68 -17.16
CA PHE A 396 -20.98 -43.45 -16.88
C PHE A 396 -22.27 -43.37 -17.68
N SER A 397 -23.26 -42.62 -17.18
CA SER A 397 -24.52 -42.31 -17.90
C SER A 397 -24.26 -41.45 -19.14
N PHE A 398 -25.16 -41.45 -20.12
CA PHE A 398 -24.98 -40.70 -21.37
C PHE A 398 -24.70 -39.21 -21.17
N PRO A 399 -25.43 -38.46 -20.28
CA PRO A 399 -25.14 -37.05 -20.04
C PRO A 399 -23.69 -36.82 -19.52
N VAL A 400 -23.24 -37.62 -18.56
CA VAL A 400 -21.91 -37.49 -17.97
C VAL A 400 -20.82 -37.81 -19.01
N LYS A 401 -21.03 -38.85 -19.84
CA LYS A 401 -20.12 -39.13 -20.98
C LYS A 401 -20.01 -37.93 -21.90
N MET A 402 -21.12 -37.29 -22.19
CA MET A 402 -21.14 -36.12 -23.08
C MET A 402 -20.41 -34.92 -22.45
N TYR A 403 -20.62 -34.64 -21.17
CA TYR A 403 -19.87 -33.58 -20.43
C TYR A 403 -18.38 -33.82 -20.46
N ILE A 404 -17.92 -35.02 -20.08
CA ILE A 404 -16.49 -35.33 -20.06
C ILE A 404 -15.88 -35.21 -21.47
N ARG A 405 -16.57 -35.65 -22.51
CA ARG A 405 -16.11 -35.51 -23.90
C ARG A 405 -16.03 -34.05 -24.35
N ILE A 406 -16.99 -33.21 -23.99
CA ILE A 406 -16.98 -31.78 -24.30
C ILE A 406 -15.80 -31.12 -23.57
N MET A 407 -15.60 -31.43 -22.29
CA MET A 407 -14.49 -30.92 -21.50
C MET A 407 -13.12 -31.32 -22.08
N LEU A 408 -12.91 -32.61 -22.34
CA LEU A 408 -11.65 -33.12 -22.89
C LEU A 408 -11.36 -32.58 -24.30
N ARG A 409 -12.38 -32.42 -25.15
CA ARG A 409 -12.23 -31.88 -26.49
C ARG A 409 -11.90 -30.38 -26.48
N GLY A 410 -12.42 -29.65 -25.49
CA GLY A 410 -12.23 -28.22 -25.28
C GLY A 410 -11.20 -27.86 -24.21
N ILE A 411 -10.28 -28.77 -23.84
CA ILE A 411 -9.34 -28.59 -22.69
C ILE A 411 -8.59 -27.25 -22.73
N LYS A 412 -8.18 -26.81 -23.91
CA LYS A 412 -7.49 -25.51 -24.07
C LYS A 412 -8.39 -24.33 -23.68
N ASP A 413 -9.66 -24.40 -24.06
CA ASP A 413 -10.63 -23.35 -23.75
C ASP A 413 -11.02 -23.38 -22.26
N GLN A 414 -11.06 -24.59 -21.66
CA GLN A 414 -11.26 -24.77 -20.23
C GLN A 414 -10.06 -24.22 -19.43
N LEU A 415 -8.83 -24.45 -19.89
CA LEU A 415 -7.64 -23.88 -19.25
C LEU A 415 -7.60 -22.37 -19.35
N ILE A 416 -7.98 -21.78 -20.50
CA ILE A 416 -8.10 -20.33 -20.63
C ILE A 416 -9.16 -19.79 -19.65
N LEU A 417 -10.29 -20.46 -19.52
CA LEU A 417 -11.34 -20.09 -18.57
C LEU A 417 -10.83 -20.19 -17.13
N PHE A 418 -10.16 -21.28 -16.78
CA PHE A 418 -9.55 -21.49 -15.46
C PHE A 418 -8.58 -20.38 -15.08
N PHE A 419 -7.52 -20.19 -15.88
CA PHE A 419 -6.51 -19.17 -15.57
C PHE A 419 -7.08 -17.75 -15.56
N GLY A 420 -8.07 -17.47 -16.42
CA GLY A 420 -8.69 -16.15 -16.43
C GLY A 420 -9.54 -15.88 -15.18
N ILE A 421 -10.22 -16.91 -14.64
CA ILE A 421 -10.94 -16.80 -13.37
C ILE A 421 -9.96 -16.61 -12.22
N VAL A 422 -8.87 -17.41 -12.17
CA VAL A 422 -7.82 -17.27 -11.14
C VAL A 422 -7.27 -15.83 -11.12
N ILE A 423 -6.76 -15.33 -12.25
CA ILE A 423 -6.17 -13.99 -12.29
C ILE A 423 -7.19 -12.89 -11.92
N ALA A 424 -8.45 -13.01 -12.39
CA ALA A 424 -9.47 -12.03 -12.06
C ALA A 424 -9.91 -12.10 -10.58
N MET A 425 -9.91 -13.31 -10.00
CA MET A 425 -10.29 -13.54 -8.61
C MET A 425 -9.21 -13.08 -7.63
N PHE A 426 -7.95 -13.07 -8.06
CA PHE A 426 -6.84 -12.57 -7.26
C PHE A 426 -7.08 -11.15 -6.74
N PHE A 427 -7.60 -10.24 -7.58
CA PHE A 427 -7.91 -8.87 -7.15
C PHE A 427 -9.00 -8.82 -6.08
N LEU A 428 -9.98 -9.73 -6.14
CA LEU A 428 -11.00 -9.85 -5.10
C LEU A 428 -10.41 -10.38 -3.79
N VAL A 429 -9.62 -11.45 -3.88
CA VAL A 429 -8.95 -12.04 -2.71
C VAL A 429 -8.01 -11.02 -2.07
N MET A 430 -7.28 -10.25 -2.86
CA MET A 430 -6.41 -9.19 -2.39
C MET A 430 -7.21 -8.09 -1.65
N GLY A 431 -8.28 -7.55 -2.26
CA GLY A 431 -9.07 -6.49 -1.63
C GLY A 431 -9.74 -6.93 -0.31
N PHE A 432 -10.38 -8.11 -0.30
CA PHE A 432 -10.99 -8.64 0.90
C PHE A 432 -9.95 -9.12 1.93
N GLY A 433 -8.82 -9.67 1.46
CA GLY A 433 -7.71 -10.10 2.31
C GLY A 433 -7.06 -8.94 3.04
N MET A 434 -6.79 -7.83 2.35
CA MET A 434 -6.28 -6.60 3.00
C MET A 434 -7.27 -6.09 4.05
N LYS A 435 -8.57 -6.06 3.73
CA LYS A 435 -9.60 -5.64 4.70
C LYS A 435 -9.59 -6.50 5.95
N ASP A 436 -9.65 -7.82 5.80
CA ASP A 436 -9.71 -8.74 6.94
C ASP A 436 -8.43 -8.68 7.76
N SER A 437 -7.26 -8.64 7.11
CA SER A 437 -5.96 -8.57 7.77
C SER A 437 -5.82 -7.31 8.61
N LEU A 438 -6.28 -6.16 8.10
CA LEU A 438 -6.19 -4.90 8.81
C LEU A 438 -7.15 -4.83 10.01
N VAL A 439 -8.39 -5.32 9.83
CA VAL A 439 -9.37 -5.40 10.94
C VAL A 439 -8.87 -6.33 12.04
N GLU A 440 -8.28 -7.47 11.68
CA GLU A 440 -7.73 -8.41 12.66
C GLU A 440 -6.50 -7.84 13.38
N TYR A 441 -5.63 -7.10 12.65
CA TYR A 441 -4.50 -6.40 13.27
C TYR A 441 -4.96 -5.41 14.35
N VAL A 442 -6.00 -4.62 14.08
CA VAL A 442 -6.58 -3.70 15.07
C VAL A 442 -7.12 -4.48 16.28
N ASN A 443 -7.80 -5.61 16.05
CA ASN A 443 -8.31 -6.45 17.12
C ASN A 443 -7.18 -7.10 17.95
N ASP A 444 -6.10 -7.54 17.30
CA ASP A 444 -4.93 -8.09 17.98
C ASP A 444 -4.29 -7.02 18.87
N VAL A 445 -4.04 -5.81 18.33
CA VAL A 445 -3.48 -4.69 19.12
C VAL A 445 -4.38 -4.32 20.29
N LYS A 446 -5.72 -4.33 20.11
CA LYS A 446 -6.67 -3.98 21.16
C LYS A 446 -6.75 -5.00 22.30
N ASN A 447 -6.59 -6.29 22.00
CA ASN A 447 -6.80 -7.35 22.98
C ASN A 447 -5.52 -7.88 23.59
N GLU A 448 -4.36 -7.56 23.01
CA GLU A 448 -3.08 -8.13 23.39
C GLU A 448 -2.03 -7.02 23.54
N SER A 449 -1.57 -6.81 24.76
CA SER A 449 -0.51 -5.87 25.08
C SER A 449 0.43 -6.49 26.11
N LEU A 450 1.70 -6.16 25.99
CA LEU A 450 2.71 -6.54 26.98
C LEU A 450 2.58 -5.71 28.27
N TYR A 451 2.05 -4.48 28.16
CA TYR A 451 1.89 -3.51 29.24
C TYR A 451 0.77 -2.52 28.91
N GLU A 452 0.15 -1.93 29.92
CA GLU A 452 -0.74 -0.79 29.73
C GLU A 452 0.03 0.53 29.60
N TYR A 453 1.14 0.66 30.34
CA TYR A 453 2.02 1.83 30.31
C TYR A 453 3.48 1.42 30.31
N CYS A 454 4.27 2.02 29.43
CA CYS A 454 5.74 1.92 29.42
C CYS A 454 6.31 3.34 29.58
N TYR A 455 6.94 3.61 30.71
CA TYR A 455 7.60 4.88 31.00
C TYR A 455 9.08 4.75 30.65
N ILE A 456 9.56 5.55 29.71
CA ILE A 456 10.99 5.67 29.40
C ILE A 456 11.56 6.78 30.28
N LEU A 457 12.47 6.42 31.17
CA LEU A 457 12.97 7.30 32.23
C LEU A 457 14.12 8.18 31.75
N ASN A 458 14.17 9.44 32.24
CA ASN A 458 15.31 10.34 32.08
C ASN A 458 16.49 9.91 32.99
N ALA A 459 16.18 9.41 34.16
CA ALA A 459 17.13 8.86 35.13
C ALA A 459 16.44 7.81 36.00
N PRO A 460 17.17 6.88 36.64
CA PRO A 460 16.57 5.91 37.55
C PRO A 460 15.79 6.59 38.69
N VAL A 461 14.54 6.27 38.84
CA VAL A 461 13.62 6.85 39.83
C VAL A 461 13.44 5.89 41.01
N GLN A 462 13.37 6.40 42.21
CA GLN A 462 12.94 5.61 43.37
C GLN A 462 11.42 5.46 43.32
N ILE A 463 10.96 4.22 43.26
CA ILE A 463 9.53 3.86 43.20
C ILE A 463 9.14 3.41 44.61
N ASP A 464 7.96 3.85 45.07
CA ASP A 464 7.37 3.38 46.31
C ASP A 464 7.05 1.88 46.20
N ASP A 465 7.31 1.11 47.28
CA ASP A 465 7.10 -0.34 47.33
C ASP A 465 5.61 -0.77 47.11
N GLU A 466 4.69 0.18 47.10
CA GLU A 466 3.26 -0.07 46.84
C GLU A 466 2.87 -0.01 45.35
N GLU A 467 3.74 0.46 44.45
CA GLU A 467 3.47 0.53 43.00
C GLU A 467 3.91 -0.76 42.30
N GLU A 468 2.94 -1.50 41.78
CA GLU A 468 3.18 -2.73 40.98
C GLU A 468 3.69 -2.36 39.58
N CYS A 469 5.01 -2.34 39.39
CA CYS A 469 5.63 -2.14 38.09
C CYS A 469 6.89 -2.98 37.88
N ASP A 470 7.19 -3.33 36.65
CA ASP A 470 8.38 -4.09 36.29
C ASP A 470 9.48 -3.16 35.78
N LYS A 471 10.68 -3.24 36.34
CA LYS A 471 11.88 -2.54 35.88
C LYS A 471 12.41 -3.19 34.62
N ALA A 472 12.51 -2.46 33.54
CA ALA A 472 12.98 -2.93 32.24
C ALA A 472 14.15 -2.08 31.71
N THR A 473 14.94 -2.65 30.80
CA THR A 473 15.87 -1.93 29.96
C THR A 473 15.30 -1.96 28.54
N VAL A 474 15.04 -0.79 27.95
CA VAL A 474 14.49 -0.67 26.59
C VAL A 474 15.53 0.02 25.71
N GLU A 475 15.94 -0.69 24.65
CA GLU A 475 16.97 -0.21 23.72
C GLU A 475 16.57 -0.43 22.27
N GLY A 476 16.96 0.51 21.42
CA GLY A 476 16.75 0.44 19.98
C GLY A 476 17.97 -0.14 19.27
N PHE A 477 17.76 -1.22 18.53
CA PHE A 477 18.75 -1.78 17.62
C PHE A 477 18.33 -1.54 16.18
N ARG A 478 19.30 -1.49 15.27
CA ARG A 478 19.04 -1.41 13.85
C ARG A 478 19.07 -2.79 13.23
N VAL A 479 18.04 -3.13 12.49
CA VAL A 479 17.95 -4.35 11.69
C VAL A 479 17.72 -4.00 10.23
N GLU A 480 18.44 -4.68 9.33
CA GLU A 480 18.29 -4.48 7.88
C GLU A 480 17.28 -5.47 7.30
N TYR A 481 16.31 -4.97 6.55
CA TYR A 481 15.37 -5.76 5.77
C TYR A 481 15.23 -5.21 4.36
N SER A 482 15.59 -6.02 3.35
CA SER A 482 15.50 -5.64 1.93
C SER A 482 16.22 -4.31 1.58
N GLY A 483 17.35 -4.01 2.23
CA GLY A 483 18.08 -2.77 2.05
C GLY A 483 17.51 -1.55 2.79
N ILE A 484 16.53 -1.77 3.67
CA ILE A 484 15.92 -0.74 4.51
C ILE A 484 16.35 -0.99 5.96
N ASN A 485 16.89 0.03 6.60
CA ASN A 485 17.19 -0.02 8.02
C ASN A 485 15.93 0.24 8.84
N MET A 486 15.64 -0.64 9.80
CA MET A 486 14.49 -0.55 10.69
C MET A 486 14.92 -0.60 12.14
N LYS A 487 14.18 0.06 13.02
CA LYS A 487 14.39 -0.01 14.46
C LYS A 487 13.71 -1.27 15.01
N LEU A 488 14.47 -2.09 15.69
CA LEU A 488 14.01 -3.20 16.53
C LEU A 488 14.12 -2.77 18.00
N THR A 489 13.00 -2.77 18.71
CA THR A 489 13.00 -2.43 20.15
C THR A 489 13.24 -3.70 20.96
N VAL A 490 14.30 -3.70 21.75
CA VAL A 490 14.66 -4.84 22.62
C VAL A 490 14.32 -4.49 24.07
N TYR A 491 13.51 -5.33 24.68
CA TYR A 491 13.10 -5.24 26.08
C TYR A 491 13.92 -6.21 26.92
N GLY A 492 14.75 -5.70 27.81
CA GLY A 492 15.42 -6.47 28.87
C GLY A 492 14.51 -6.60 30.06
N LEU A 493 14.06 -7.81 30.37
CA LEU A 493 13.12 -8.12 31.46
C LEU A 493 13.77 -9.04 32.46
N LYS A 494 13.55 -8.80 33.76
CA LYS A 494 14.05 -9.67 34.85
C LYS A 494 13.02 -10.72 35.25
N ASP A 495 11.73 -10.37 35.19
CA ASP A 495 10.63 -11.30 35.43
C ASP A 495 10.12 -11.86 34.08
N THR A 496 10.02 -13.19 34.02
CA THR A 496 9.53 -13.90 32.82
C THR A 496 8.00 -14.05 32.82
N SER A 497 7.29 -13.45 33.79
CA SER A 497 5.82 -13.52 33.86
C SER A 497 5.12 -12.91 32.64
N ARG A 498 5.72 -11.89 32.03
CA ARG A 498 5.16 -11.22 30.84
C ARG A 498 5.52 -11.90 29.50
N VAL A 499 6.69 -12.55 29.44
CA VAL A 499 7.22 -13.14 28.21
C VAL A 499 7.85 -14.51 28.49
N ASP A 500 7.32 -15.56 27.90
CA ASP A 500 7.81 -16.91 28.00
C ASP A 500 9.06 -17.19 27.17
N GLY A 501 10.03 -17.89 27.74
CA GLY A 501 11.19 -18.43 27.03
C GLY A 501 12.42 -17.53 27.02
N ILE A 502 12.44 -16.48 27.84
CA ILE A 502 13.65 -15.68 28.12
C ILE A 502 14.67 -16.54 28.86
N THR A 503 15.93 -16.47 28.41
CA THR A 503 17.09 -17.16 29.04
C THR A 503 18.10 -16.11 29.49
N ALA A 504 18.89 -16.44 30.50
CA ALA A 504 19.97 -15.59 31.01
C ALA A 504 21.21 -15.52 30.08
N SER A 505 21.10 -15.92 28.84
CA SER A 505 22.17 -15.96 27.84
C SER A 505 22.25 -14.65 27.05
N GLN A 506 23.45 -14.10 26.90
CA GLN A 506 23.68 -12.87 26.07
C GLN A 506 23.51 -13.11 24.57
N ASN A 507 23.49 -14.36 24.10
CA ASN A 507 23.41 -14.70 22.66
C ASN A 507 22.04 -15.29 22.27
N GLU A 508 21.07 -15.28 23.19
CA GLU A 508 19.74 -15.83 22.95
C GLU A 508 18.69 -14.76 23.13
N ILE A 509 17.69 -14.76 22.22
CA ILE A 509 16.64 -13.75 22.19
C ILE A 509 15.29 -14.38 21.87
N VAL A 510 14.24 -13.87 22.49
CA VAL A 510 12.84 -14.12 22.11
C VAL A 510 12.40 -12.98 21.20
N ILE A 511 11.69 -13.25 20.13
CA ILE A 511 11.20 -12.23 19.22
C ILE A 511 9.68 -12.24 19.13
N SER A 512 9.09 -11.10 18.78
CA SER A 512 7.66 -11.03 18.47
C SER A 512 7.35 -11.76 17.17
N ASP A 513 6.11 -12.21 17.00
CA ASP A 513 5.63 -12.80 15.75
C ASP A 513 5.63 -11.78 14.59
N SER A 514 5.46 -10.50 14.89
CA SER A 514 5.67 -9.39 13.93
C SER A 514 7.12 -9.36 13.44
N THR A 515 8.11 -9.41 14.33
CA THR A 515 9.54 -9.47 13.99
C THR A 515 9.88 -10.75 13.21
N ALA A 516 9.39 -11.90 13.69
CA ALA A 516 9.59 -13.20 13.02
C ALA A 516 9.04 -13.20 11.59
N SER A 517 7.81 -12.70 11.41
CA SER A 517 7.17 -12.62 10.10
C SER A 517 7.86 -11.63 9.16
N LYS A 518 8.27 -10.47 9.68
CA LYS A 518 8.97 -9.44 8.91
C LYS A 518 10.31 -9.93 8.40
N LEU A 519 11.13 -10.46 9.29
CA LEU A 519 12.48 -10.92 8.97
C LEU A 519 12.52 -12.36 8.43
N SER A 520 11.36 -13.03 8.34
CA SER A 520 11.22 -14.42 7.90
C SER A 520 12.05 -15.39 8.77
N LEU A 521 12.07 -15.15 10.09
CA LEU A 521 12.81 -15.93 11.07
C LEU A 521 11.91 -16.99 11.72
N SER A 522 12.53 -18.11 12.08
CA SER A 522 11.92 -19.21 12.81
C SER A 522 12.70 -19.53 14.07
N LYS A 523 12.08 -20.22 15.02
CA LYS A 523 12.78 -20.69 16.21
C LYS A 523 14.01 -21.49 15.85
N GLY A 524 15.17 -21.09 16.37
CA GLY A 524 16.48 -21.69 16.13
C GLY A 524 17.34 -20.97 15.10
N ASP A 525 16.77 -20.02 14.35
CA ASP A 525 17.52 -19.18 13.41
C ASP A 525 18.39 -18.15 14.13
N THR A 526 19.36 -17.58 13.43
CA THR A 526 20.22 -16.51 13.94
C THR A 526 19.78 -15.19 13.32
N MET A 527 19.70 -14.15 14.15
CA MET A 527 19.39 -12.77 13.76
C MET A 527 20.60 -11.88 14.03
N THR A 528 20.98 -11.04 13.07
CA THR A 528 22.03 -10.02 13.25
C THR A 528 21.37 -8.66 13.37
N VAL A 529 21.78 -7.89 14.39
CA VAL A 529 21.34 -6.53 14.64
C VAL A 529 22.54 -5.63 14.91
N TYR A 530 22.43 -4.36 14.59
CA TYR A 530 23.45 -3.37 14.88
C TYR A 530 23.07 -2.53 16.09
N SER A 531 23.99 -2.41 17.04
CA SER A 531 23.84 -1.54 18.22
C SER A 531 24.53 -0.20 17.96
N GLU A 532 23.76 0.89 17.96
CA GLU A 532 24.32 2.25 17.85
C GLU A 532 25.15 2.63 19.08
N LYS A 533 24.80 2.10 20.26
CA LYS A 533 25.45 2.40 21.53
C LYS A 533 26.91 1.90 21.58
N ILE A 534 27.12 0.64 21.24
CA ILE A 534 28.45 0.01 21.26
C ILE A 534 29.11 -0.05 19.88
N LYS A 535 28.40 0.45 18.84
CA LYS A 535 28.84 0.53 17.43
C LYS A 535 29.34 -0.82 16.88
N LYS A 536 28.57 -1.90 17.15
CA LYS A 536 28.90 -3.28 16.76
C LYS A 536 27.68 -4.04 16.27
N ASP A 537 27.92 -4.99 15.35
CA ASP A 537 26.94 -6.02 15.00
C ASP A 537 26.90 -7.09 16.09
N LEU A 538 25.70 -7.49 16.46
CA LEU A 538 25.39 -8.52 17.45
C LEU A 538 24.61 -9.64 16.80
N GLU A 539 24.95 -10.88 17.16
CA GLU A 539 24.25 -12.06 16.66
C GLU A 539 23.49 -12.75 17.81
N PHE A 540 22.19 -12.95 17.58
CA PHE A 540 21.31 -13.61 18.54
C PHE A 540 20.67 -14.85 17.93
N LYS A 541 20.59 -15.91 18.71
CA LYS A 541 19.81 -17.11 18.37
C LYS A 541 18.38 -16.95 18.87
N VAL A 542 17.40 -17.11 17.99
CA VAL A 542 15.98 -17.04 18.33
C VAL A 542 15.57 -18.29 19.12
N THR A 543 15.23 -18.12 20.39
CA THR A 543 14.82 -19.22 21.29
C THR A 543 13.33 -19.47 21.29
N ASN A 544 12.52 -18.41 21.16
CA ASN A 544 11.08 -18.50 21.12
C ASN A 544 10.47 -17.35 20.28
N ILE A 545 9.22 -17.51 19.88
CA ILE A 545 8.42 -16.47 19.22
C ILE A 545 7.17 -16.27 20.06
N VAL A 546 6.92 -15.03 20.47
CA VAL A 546 5.75 -14.64 21.27
C VAL A 546 4.82 -13.76 20.46
N HIS A 547 3.55 -13.75 20.80
CA HIS A 547 2.57 -12.89 20.14
C HIS A 547 2.64 -11.48 20.71
N ASP A 548 3.12 -10.55 19.88
CA ASP A 548 3.13 -9.10 20.12
C ASP A 548 2.91 -8.41 18.78
N PRO A 549 1.72 -7.85 18.56
CA PRO A 549 1.35 -7.28 17.26
C PRO A 549 2.00 -5.92 17.00
N VAL A 550 2.54 -5.26 18.03
CA VAL A 550 2.97 -3.86 17.94
C VAL A 550 4.45 -3.74 17.57
N GLY A 551 4.72 -3.13 16.44
CA GLY A 551 6.09 -2.82 16.02
C GLY A 551 6.97 -4.02 15.73
N LEU A 552 8.28 -3.82 15.82
CA LEU A 552 9.28 -4.89 15.80
C LEU A 552 9.90 -4.98 17.19
N SER A 553 9.55 -6.02 17.94
CA SER A 553 9.94 -6.21 19.32
C SER A 553 10.76 -7.47 19.52
N ALA A 554 11.68 -7.44 20.48
CA ALA A 554 12.43 -8.59 20.94
C ALA A 554 12.66 -8.51 22.46
N TYR A 555 12.90 -9.65 23.09
CA TYR A 555 12.92 -9.80 24.55
C TYR A 555 14.09 -10.65 24.97
N MET A 556 14.82 -10.20 26.02
CA MET A 556 15.89 -10.96 26.60
C MET A 556 16.00 -10.68 28.11
N ASP A 557 16.87 -11.40 28.82
CA ASP A 557 17.16 -11.14 30.23
C ASP A 557 17.77 -9.71 30.35
N ARG A 558 17.27 -8.96 31.36
CA ARG A 558 17.69 -7.57 31.57
C ARG A 558 19.17 -7.47 31.93
N THR A 559 19.65 -8.34 32.82
CA THR A 559 21.06 -8.34 33.22
C THR A 559 21.96 -8.69 32.03
N ALA A 560 21.57 -9.70 31.24
CA ALA A 560 22.29 -10.10 30.04
C ALA A 560 22.34 -8.95 28.97
N LEU A 561 21.24 -8.22 28.80
CA LEU A 561 21.21 -7.05 27.91
C LEU A 561 22.10 -5.93 28.43
N ASN A 562 22.03 -5.63 29.71
CA ASN A 562 22.83 -4.58 30.34
C ASN A 562 24.33 -4.86 30.26
N GLU A 563 24.74 -6.12 30.52
CA GLU A 563 26.13 -6.56 30.37
C GLU A 563 26.61 -6.43 28.90
N LEU A 564 25.77 -6.87 27.97
CA LEU A 564 26.05 -6.78 26.51
C LEU A 564 26.27 -5.34 26.05
N LEU A 565 25.52 -4.41 26.62
CA LEU A 565 25.57 -2.97 26.29
C LEU A 565 26.56 -2.17 27.15
N GLU A 566 27.37 -2.89 27.98
CA GLU A 566 28.41 -2.32 28.81
C GLU A 566 27.91 -1.26 29.82
N TYR A 567 26.67 -1.43 30.35
CA TYR A 567 26.13 -0.53 31.36
C TYR A 567 26.79 -0.77 32.73
N ASP A 568 27.10 0.31 33.43
CA ASP A 568 27.55 0.26 34.80
C ASP A 568 26.46 -0.35 35.70
N ASN A 569 26.85 -1.28 36.59
CA ASN A 569 25.91 -1.99 37.50
C ASN A 569 24.78 -2.72 36.77
N ALA A 570 25.14 -3.61 35.84
CA ALA A 570 24.23 -4.31 34.92
C ALA A 570 23.03 -4.99 35.64
N ASP A 571 23.20 -5.50 36.85
CA ASP A 571 22.14 -6.16 37.65
C ASP A 571 21.02 -5.21 38.08
N ASN A 572 21.33 -3.93 38.30
CA ASN A 572 20.39 -2.95 38.84
C ASN A 572 20.02 -1.86 37.87
N TYR A 573 20.70 -1.74 36.73
CA TYR A 573 20.40 -0.75 35.73
C TYR A 573 19.04 -1.02 35.06
N TYR A 574 18.24 0.02 34.90
CA TYR A 574 17.01 0.07 34.12
C TYR A 574 16.76 1.52 33.63
N ASN A 575 16.13 1.64 32.52
CA ASN A 575 15.73 2.91 31.92
C ASN A 575 14.24 2.98 31.54
N ALA A 576 13.48 1.94 31.95
CA ALA A 576 12.04 1.92 31.68
C ALA A 576 11.29 1.21 32.83
N LEU A 577 10.00 1.58 32.94
CA LEU A 577 9.03 0.95 33.83
C LEU A 577 7.85 0.45 33.04
N LEU A 578 7.50 -0.82 33.17
CA LEU A 578 6.32 -1.43 32.62
C LEU A 578 5.25 -1.56 33.69
N ALA A 579 4.09 -0.99 33.50
CA ALA A 579 3.00 -1.00 34.48
C ALA A 579 1.66 -1.36 33.83
N ASP A 580 0.78 -2.00 34.62
CA ASP A 580 -0.60 -2.30 34.19
C ASP A 580 -1.60 -1.22 34.66
N LYS A 581 -1.08 -0.20 35.35
CA LYS A 581 -1.83 0.97 35.81
C LYS A 581 -0.96 2.21 35.64
N GLU A 582 -1.60 3.37 35.52
CA GLU A 582 -0.91 4.64 35.52
C GLU A 582 -0.15 4.86 36.82
N LEU A 583 1.14 5.20 36.69
CA LEU A 583 2.01 5.47 37.84
C LEU A 583 1.99 6.96 38.18
N ASN A 584 2.02 7.29 39.45
CA ASN A 584 2.07 8.66 39.94
C ASN A 584 3.51 9.19 39.96
N LEU A 585 4.10 9.37 38.77
CA LEU A 585 5.44 9.90 38.57
C LEU A 585 5.42 11.38 38.28
N SER A 586 6.45 12.13 38.70
CA SER A 586 6.59 13.53 38.25
C SER A 586 6.89 13.59 36.76
N GLU A 587 6.31 14.53 36.03
CA GLU A 587 6.49 14.69 34.59
C GLU A 587 7.97 14.82 34.16
N ASP A 588 8.84 15.34 35.04
CA ASP A 588 10.27 15.49 34.78
C ASP A 588 11.04 14.15 34.89
N SER A 589 10.42 13.09 35.42
CA SER A 589 11.09 11.81 35.70
C SER A 589 11.24 10.92 34.47
N PHE A 590 10.41 11.16 33.43
CA PHE A 590 10.41 10.33 32.25
C PHE A 590 10.48 11.18 30.97
N ALA A 591 11.15 10.66 29.95
CA ALA A 591 11.23 11.27 28.63
C ALA A 591 9.97 11.01 27.83
N GLU A 592 9.31 9.86 28.08
CA GLU A 592 8.18 9.40 27.27
C GLU A 592 7.32 8.39 28.02
N VAL A 593 6.02 8.40 27.71
CA VAL A 593 5.06 7.36 28.11
C VAL A 593 4.43 6.75 26.86
N VAL A 594 4.70 5.46 26.64
CA VAL A 594 4.01 4.68 25.61
C VAL A 594 2.86 3.94 26.27
N SER A 595 1.61 4.32 25.95
CA SER A 595 0.42 3.65 26.49
C SER A 595 -0.20 2.71 25.44
N HIS A 596 -0.80 1.62 25.93
CA HIS A 596 -1.57 0.70 25.09
C HIS A 596 -2.73 1.40 24.36
N GLU A 597 -3.40 2.33 25.04
CA GLU A 597 -4.47 3.16 24.42
C GLU A 597 -3.97 3.93 23.21
N ASN A 598 -2.75 4.50 23.27
CA ASN A 598 -2.17 5.20 22.11
C ASN A 598 -1.83 4.24 20.97
N GLN A 599 -1.38 3.02 21.25
CA GLN A 599 -1.13 1.98 20.27
C GLN A 599 -2.44 1.52 19.60
N GLU A 600 -3.52 1.33 20.38
CA GLU A 600 -4.86 1.02 19.85
C GLU A 600 -5.36 2.13 18.93
N LYS A 601 -5.28 3.39 19.35
CA LYS A 601 -5.66 4.55 18.53
C LYS A 601 -4.87 4.61 17.22
N ALA A 602 -3.58 4.32 17.28
CA ALA A 602 -2.70 4.28 16.09
C ALA A 602 -3.17 3.22 15.08
N ALA A 603 -3.50 2.01 15.55
CA ALA A 603 -4.00 0.94 14.71
C ALA A 603 -5.39 1.26 14.12
N GLU A 604 -6.30 1.85 14.92
CA GLU A 604 -7.61 2.31 14.45
C GLU A 604 -7.52 3.43 13.40
N GLU A 605 -6.63 4.39 13.59
CA GLU A 605 -6.38 5.44 12.60
C GLU A 605 -5.82 4.86 11.30
N MET A 606 -4.85 3.94 11.36
CA MET A 606 -4.34 3.26 10.18
C MET A 606 -5.47 2.54 9.42
N ASN A 607 -6.35 1.83 10.12
CA ASN A 607 -7.53 1.18 9.51
C ASN A 607 -8.45 2.21 8.85
N THR A 608 -8.79 3.29 9.55
CA THR A 608 -9.68 4.35 9.06
C THR A 608 -9.13 5.00 7.79
N MET A 609 -7.83 5.27 7.76
CA MET A 609 -7.16 5.89 6.61
C MET A 609 -7.08 4.96 5.40
N MET A 610 -6.87 3.64 5.61
CA MET A 610 -6.76 2.67 4.52
C MET A 610 -8.12 2.17 4.01
N GLN A 611 -9.17 2.26 4.81
CA GLN A 611 -10.48 1.70 4.47
C GLN A 611 -11.08 2.23 3.15
N PRO A 612 -11.07 3.55 2.83
CA PRO A 612 -11.59 4.05 1.55
C PRO A 612 -10.83 3.48 0.34
N MET A 613 -9.51 3.33 0.47
CA MET A 613 -8.66 2.74 -0.56
C MET A 613 -9.00 1.27 -0.80
N ILE A 614 -9.12 0.48 0.25
CA ILE A 614 -9.50 -0.93 0.20
C ILE A 614 -10.89 -1.10 -0.40
N MET A 615 -11.86 -0.27 0.00
CA MET A 615 -13.22 -0.30 -0.56
C MET A 615 -13.23 0.01 -2.05
N MET A 616 -12.46 0.99 -2.50
CA MET A 616 -12.30 1.29 -3.92
C MET A 616 -11.69 0.11 -4.68
N LEU A 617 -10.66 -0.54 -4.12
CA LEU A 617 -10.05 -1.74 -4.71
C LEU A 617 -11.07 -2.88 -4.84
N ILE A 618 -11.88 -3.13 -3.80
CA ILE A 618 -12.95 -4.14 -3.82
C ILE A 618 -13.97 -3.83 -4.93
N VAL A 619 -14.49 -2.62 -5.00
CA VAL A 619 -15.49 -2.23 -6.01
C VAL A 619 -14.97 -2.42 -7.42
N VAL A 620 -13.75 -1.98 -7.70
CA VAL A 620 -13.16 -2.13 -9.02
C VAL A 620 -12.85 -3.58 -9.35
N SER A 621 -12.36 -4.37 -8.38
CA SER A 621 -12.12 -5.81 -8.59
C SER A 621 -13.42 -6.57 -8.90
N LEU A 622 -14.56 -6.21 -8.28
CA LEU A 622 -15.89 -6.75 -8.63
C LEU A 622 -16.21 -6.49 -10.11
N VAL A 623 -16.03 -5.27 -10.58
CA VAL A 623 -16.31 -4.91 -11.99
C VAL A 623 -15.37 -5.64 -12.95
N ILE A 624 -14.09 -5.73 -12.63
CA ILE A 624 -13.09 -6.47 -13.41
C ILE A 624 -13.48 -7.94 -13.48
N PHE A 625 -13.83 -8.57 -12.35
CA PHE A 625 -14.21 -9.97 -12.29
C PHE A 625 -15.44 -10.27 -13.14
N ILE A 626 -16.53 -9.48 -13.03
CA ILE A 626 -17.73 -9.60 -13.85
C ILE A 626 -17.39 -9.48 -15.35
N SER A 627 -16.56 -8.50 -15.69
CA SER A 627 -16.17 -8.24 -17.08
C SER A 627 -15.36 -9.39 -17.68
N VAL A 628 -14.39 -9.91 -16.93
CA VAL A 628 -13.56 -11.05 -17.34
C VAL A 628 -14.38 -12.31 -17.45
N MET A 629 -15.24 -12.60 -16.47
CA MET A 629 -16.15 -13.74 -16.49
C MET A 629 -17.05 -13.72 -17.73
N TYR A 630 -17.66 -12.56 -18.03
CA TYR A 630 -18.49 -12.41 -19.23
C TYR A 630 -17.70 -12.63 -20.51
N MET A 631 -16.50 -12.04 -20.63
CA MET A 631 -15.67 -12.17 -21.81
C MET A 631 -15.25 -13.61 -22.07
N LEU A 632 -14.79 -14.32 -21.03
CA LEU A 632 -14.31 -15.68 -21.15
C LEU A 632 -15.45 -16.68 -21.48
N LEU A 633 -16.56 -16.59 -20.79
CA LEU A 633 -17.73 -17.44 -21.07
C LEU A 633 -18.28 -17.18 -22.47
N LYS A 634 -18.38 -15.92 -22.87
CA LYS A 634 -18.80 -15.56 -24.24
C LYS A 634 -17.83 -16.12 -25.30
N MET A 635 -16.53 -16.04 -25.06
CA MET A 635 -15.52 -16.58 -25.97
C MET A 635 -15.70 -18.08 -26.15
N VAL A 636 -15.88 -18.84 -25.05
CA VAL A 636 -16.04 -20.29 -25.10
C VAL A 636 -17.34 -20.67 -25.80
N VAL A 637 -18.43 -19.96 -25.54
CA VAL A 637 -19.72 -20.15 -26.25
C VAL A 637 -19.59 -19.85 -27.76
N GLU A 638 -18.92 -18.79 -28.14
CA GLU A 638 -18.72 -18.43 -29.54
C GLU A 638 -17.86 -19.48 -30.30
N LYS A 639 -16.86 -20.07 -29.66
CA LYS A 639 -16.08 -21.19 -30.23
C LYS A 639 -16.91 -22.45 -30.38
N SER A 640 -17.84 -22.71 -29.47
CA SER A 640 -18.72 -23.88 -29.49
C SER A 640 -19.91 -23.77 -30.47
N THR A 641 -20.10 -22.60 -31.13
CA THR A 641 -21.26 -22.30 -31.97
C THR A 641 -21.46 -23.36 -33.07
N HIS A 642 -20.43 -23.81 -33.75
CA HIS A 642 -20.51 -24.83 -34.79
C HIS A 642 -21.03 -26.17 -34.24
N SER A 643 -20.51 -26.64 -33.13
CA SER A 643 -20.93 -27.88 -32.48
C SER A 643 -22.40 -27.79 -31.96
N ILE A 644 -22.76 -26.62 -31.43
CA ILE A 644 -24.12 -26.33 -30.97
C ILE A 644 -25.12 -26.37 -32.16
N SER A 645 -24.76 -25.78 -33.30
CA SER A 645 -25.59 -25.78 -34.51
C SER A 645 -25.77 -27.21 -35.08
N LEU A 646 -24.72 -28.03 -35.09
CA LEU A 646 -24.79 -29.44 -35.47
C LEU A 646 -25.76 -30.21 -34.58
N MET A 647 -25.74 -30.01 -33.27
CA MET A 647 -26.71 -30.66 -32.35
C MET A 647 -28.15 -30.22 -32.64
N LYS A 648 -28.38 -28.94 -33.01
CA LYS A 648 -29.68 -28.48 -33.44
C LYS A 648 -30.18 -29.18 -34.72
N ILE A 649 -29.25 -29.42 -35.67
CA ILE A 649 -29.57 -30.17 -36.89
C ILE A 649 -29.96 -31.62 -36.57
N PHE A 650 -29.30 -32.24 -35.55
CA PHE A 650 -29.66 -33.59 -35.07
C PHE A 650 -30.95 -33.64 -34.21
N GLY A 651 -31.70 -32.53 -34.11
CA GLY A 651 -32.99 -32.47 -33.44
C GLY A 651 -32.94 -32.13 -31.95
N TYR A 652 -31.75 -31.82 -31.39
CA TYR A 652 -31.67 -31.41 -29.99
C TYR A 652 -32.32 -30.04 -29.76
N THR A 653 -33.12 -29.93 -28.73
CA THR A 653 -33.82 -28.70 -28.33
C THR A 653 -32.83 -27.64 -27.78
N ASN A 654 -33.26 -26.38 -27.76
CA ASN A 654 -32.48 -25.34 -27.14
C ASN A 654 -32.20 -25.57 -25.64
N LYS A 655 -33.13 -26.25 -24.93
CA LYS A 655 -32.96 -26.61 -23.51
C LYS A 655 -31.88 -27.67 -23.35
N GLU A 656 -31.87 -28.69 -24.16
CA GLU A 656 -30.85 -29.76 -24.13
C GLU A 656 -29.45 -29.22 -24.52
N ASN A 657 -29.36 -28.39 -25.54
CA ASN A 657 -28.13 -27.77 -25.93
C ASN A 657 -27.54 -26.87 -24.82
N ASN A 658 -28.39 -26.05 -24.20
CA ASN A 658 -28.00 -25.25 -23.06
C ASN A 658 -27.55 -26.12 -21.89
N HIS A 659 -28.26 -27.21 -21.62
CA HIS A 659 -27.91 -28.14 -20.55
C HIS A 659 -26.52 -28.76 -20.79
N PHE A 660 -26.24 -29.26 -21.97
CA PHE A 660 -24.97 -29.93 -22.27
C PHE A 660 -23.77 -28.96 -22.26
N TYR A 661 -23.89 -27.80 -22.87
CA TYR A 661 -22.77 -26.87 -22.98
C TYR A 661 -22.58 -26.00 -21.73
N LEU A 662 -23.67 -25.38 -21.23
CA LEU A 662 -23.53 -24.48 -20.07
C LEU A 662 -23.21 -25.24 -18.79
N ASN A 663 -23.76 -26.48 -18.61
CA ASN A 663 -23.38 -27.28 -17.42
C ASN A 663 -21.98 -27.81 -17.47
N SER A 664 -21.41 -28.07 -18.67
CA SER A 664 -19.96 -28.37 -18.80
C SER A 664 -19.09 -27.23 -18.32
N PHE A 665 -19.48 -25.97 -18.65
CA PHE A 665 -18.77 -24.79 -18.20
C PHE A 665 -19.00 -24.51 -16.71
N PHE A 666 -20.19 -24.81 -16.18
CA PHE A 666 -20.47 -24.72 -14.75
C PHE A 666 -19.49 -25.55 -13.91
N ILE A 667 -19.24 -26.80 -14.30
CA ILE A 667 -18.28 -27.66 -13.60
C ILE A 667 -16.87 -27.02 -13.62
N THR A 668 -16.45 -26.52 -14.78
CA THR A 668 -15.15 -25.86 -14.89
C THR A 668 -15.07 -24.59 -14.03
N VAL A 669 -16.11 -23.78 -14.06
CA VAL A 669 -16.19 -22.56 -13.24
C VAL A 669 -16.15 -22.90 -11.75
N MET A 670 -16.93 -23.90 -11.31
CA MET A 670 -16.92 -24.36 -9.92
C MET A 670 -15.52 -24.80 -9.47
N VAL A 671 -14.89 -25.67 -10.26
CA VAL A 671 -13.51 -26.13 -9.97
C VAL A 671 -12.55 -24.95 -9.99
N SER A 672 -12.70 -24.02 -10.94
CA SER A 672 -11.85 -22.82 -11.04
C SER A 672 -12.01 -21.92 -9.82
N LEU A 673 -13.24 -21.66 -9.37
CA LEU A 673 -13.51 -20.81 -8.20
C LEU A 673 -12.92 -21.40 -6.92
N VAL A 674 -13.10 -22.71 -6.70
CA VAL A 674 -12.56 -23.38 -5.50
C VAL A 674 -11.03 -23.39 -5.52
N LEU A 675 -10.41 -23.73 -6.65
CA LEU A 675 -8.96 -23.77 -6.78
C LEU A 675 -8.35 -22.35 -6.77
N SER A 676 -9.04 -21.36 -7.33
CA SER A 676 -8.55 -19.98 -7.32
C SER A 676 -8.44 -19.42 -5.91
N VAL A 677 -9.40 -19.70 -5.02
CA VAL A 677 -9.30 -19.27 -3.62
C VAL A 677 -8.02 -19.76 -2.97
N ILE A 678 -7.64 -21.04 -3.18
CA ILE A 678 -6.43 -21.63 -2.61
C ILE A 678 -5.18 -21.01 -3.25
N LEU A 679 -5.15 -20.94 -4.58
CA LEU A 679 -4.01 -20.39 -5.33
C LEU A 679 -3.81 -18.90 -5.05
N ASP A 680 -4.89 -18.14 -5.01
CA ASP A 680 -4.86 -16.70 -4.80
C ASP A 680 -4.49 -16.36 -3.36
N LYS A 681 -4.91 -17.18 -2.37
CA LYS A 681 -4.43 -17.07 -0.99
C LYS A 681 -2.91 -17.27 -0.93
N LEU A 682 -2.40 -18.35 -1.54
CA LEU A 682 -0.96 -18.62 -1.56
C LEU A 682 -0.19 -17.48 -2.24
N LEU A 683 -0.68 -16.98 -3.37
CA LEU A 683 -0.07 -15.87 -4.08
C LEU A 683 -0.10 -14.59 -3.25
N PHE A 684 -1.23 -14.27 -2.63
CA PHE A 684 -1.38 -13.11 -1.76
C PHE A 684 -0.42 -13.18 -0.57
N THR A 685 -0.37 -14.32 0.13
CA THR A 685 0.56 -14.53 1.25
C THR A 685 2.03 -14.40 0.81
N SER A 686 2.38 -14.87 -0.40
CA SER A 686 3.74 -14.75 -0.93
C SER A 686 4.13 -13.32 -1.33
N LEU A 687 3.15 -12.50 -1.76
CA LEU A 687 3.38 -11.10 -2.13
C LEU A 687 3.28 -10.14 -0.94
N TRP A 688 2.66 -10.58 0.14
CA TRP A 688 2.37 -9.76 1.31
C TRP A 688 3.60 -9.17 2.00
N PRO A 689 4.73 -9.91 2.16
CA PRO A 689 5.94 -9.31 2.72
C PRO A 689 6.47 -8.13 1.92
N ALA A 690 6.36 -8.17 0.59
CA ALA A 690 6.75 -7.05 -0.27
C ALA A 690 5.82 -5.83 -0.10
N LEU A 691 4.54 -6.04 0.20
CA LEU A 691 3.59 -4.96 0.50
C LEU A 691 3.86 -4.32 1.87
N ASN A 692 4.34 -5.08 2.83
CA ASN A 692 4.70 -4.60 4.17
C ASN A 692 6.18 -4.16 4.27
N ALA A 693 6.96 -4.16 3.20
CA ALA A 693 8.42 -3.95 3.27
C ALA A 693 8.81 -2.65 3.97
N ASN A 694 8.11 -1.56 3.70
CA ASN A 694 8.38 -0.23 4.26
C ASN A 694 7.56 0.10 5.52
N LEU A 695 6.66 -0.79 5.96
CA LEU A 695 5.87 -0.58 7.17
C LEU A 695 6.74 -0.84 8.40
N VAL A 696 6.72 0.05 9.36
CA VAL A 696 7.32 -0.22 10.69
C VAL A 696 6.41 -1.19 11.42
N GLY A 697 6.84 -2.44 11.59
CA GLY A 697 6.02 -3.54 12.06
C GLY A 697 5.54 -4.47 10.92
N PHE A 698 4.61 -5.33 11.20
CA PHE A 698 4.07 -6.32 10.27
C PHE A 698 2.59 -6.57 10.52
N VAL A 699 1.76 -6.35 9.51
CA VAL A 699 0.35 -6.75 9.53
C VAL A 699 0.24 -8.20 9.06
N PRO A 700 -0.20 -9.15 9.88
CA PRO A 700 -0.29 -10.55 9.48
C PRO A 700 -1.40 -10.78 8.45
N VAL A 701 -1.20 -11.77 7.56
CA VAL A 701 -2.25 -12.19 6.63
C VAL A 701 -3.28 -13.04 7.37
N LYS A 702 -4.38 -12.44 7.74
CA LYS A 702 -5.52 -13.15 8.33
C LYS A 702 -6.77 -12.94 7.45
N MET A 703 -7.42 -14.03 7.05
CA MET A 703 -8.69 -13.99 6.30
C MET A 703 -9.71 -14.88 6.99
N HIS A 704 -10.86 -14.33 7.27
CA HIS A 704 -11.94 -15.06 7.92
C HIS A 704 -12.59 -16.11 6.98
N VAL A 705 -13.05 -17.20 7.54
CA VAL A 705 -13.70 -18.29 6.75
C VAL A 705 -14.92 -17.78 6.00
N TYR A 706 -15.69 -16.85 6.58
CA TYR A 706 -16.86 -16.27 5.93
C TYR A 706 -16.49 -15.46 4.67
N THR A 707 -15.33 -14.81 4.64
CA THR A 707 -14.85 -14.04 3.49
C THR A 707 -14.62 -14.93 2.28
N TYR A 708 -14.03 -16.11 2.47
CA TYR A 708 -13.92 -17.10 1.38
C TYR A 708 -15.29 -17.52 0.86
N ALA A 709 -16.25 -17.74 1.76
CA ALA A 709 -17.62 -18.07 1.36
C ALA A 709 -18.27 -16.93 0.56
N VAL A 710 -18.12 -15.69 0.98
CA VAL A 710 -18.63 -14.50 0.27
C VAL A 710 -18.04 -14.42 -1.15
N ILE A 711 -16.73 -14.56 -1.30
CA ILE A 711 -16.05 -14.52 -2.60
C ILE A 711 -16.55 -15.66 -3.52
N LEU A 712 -16.69 -16.88 -3.00
CA LEU A 712 -17.22 -18.02 -3.77
C LEU A 712 -18.67 -17.82 -4.19
N VAL A 713 -19.54 -17.37 -3.28
CA VAL A 713 -20.95 -17.08 -3.57
C VAL A 713 -21.06 -15.98 -4.62
N PHE A 714 -20.26 -14.90 -4.49
CA PHE A 714 -20.20 -13.84 -5.49
C PHE A 714 -19.78 -14.38 -6.86
N GLY A 715 -18.72 -15.19 -6.93
CA GLY A 715 -18.27 -15.82 -8.17
C GLY A 715 -19.34 -16.67 -8.84
N LEU A 716 -20.11 -17.42 -8.05
CA LEU A 716 -21.25 -18.20 -8.54
C LEU A 716 -22.40 -17.33 -9.03
N LEU A 717 -22.75 -16.29 -8.29
CA LEU A 717 -23.78 -15.31 -8.70
C LEU A 717 -23.41 -14.66 -10.04
N CYS A 718 -22.15 -14.22 -10.17
CA CYS A 718 -21.65 -13.69 -11.44
C CYS A 718 -21.79 -14.70 -12.60
N TYR A 719 -21.44 -15.96 -12.36
CA TYR A 719 -21.61 -17.01 -13.36
C TYR A 719 -23.08 -17.15 -13.79
N PHE A 720 -24.02 -17.22 -12.83
CA PHE A 720 -25.45 -17.33 -13.15
C PHE A 720 -25.97 -16.13 -13.92
N VAL A 721 -25.63 -14.92 -13.49
CA VAL A 721 -26.03 -13.67 -14.18
C VAL A 721 -25.52 -13.66 -15.62
N VAL A 722 -24.23 -13.92 -15.81
CA VAL A 722 -23.60 -13.96 -17.14
C VAL A 722 -24.24 -15.06 -18.00
N THR A 723 -24.53 -16.22 -17.42
CA THR A 723 -25.16 -17.33 -18.12
C THR A 723 -26.57 -16.99 -18.61
N ILE A 724 -27.35 -16.22 -17.84
CA ILE A 724 -28.68 -15.74 -18.28
C ILE A 724 -28.56 -14.91 -19.55
N PHE A 725 -27.62 -13.96 -19.58
CA PHE A 725 -27.37 -13.14 -20.78
C PHE A 725 -26.89 -13.99 -21.98
N LEU A 726 -26.06 -14.99 -21.75
CA LEU A 726 -25.55 -15.86 -22.79
C LEU A 726 -26.62 -16.83 -23.31
N LYS A 727 -27.57 -17.33 -22.50
CA LYS A 727 -28.73 -18.14 -22.94
C LYS A 727 -29.57 -17.41 -23.98
N ALA A 728 -29.81 -16.12 -23.80
CA ALA A 728 -30.51 -15.30 -24.77
C ALA A 728 -29.80 -15.24 -26.14
N LYS A 729 -28.47 -15.22 -26.11
CA LYS A 729 -27.62 -15.21 -27.31
C LYS A 729 -27.58 -16.59 -28.00
N LEU A 730 -27.54 -17.67 -27.24
CA LEU A 730 -27.60 -19.06 -27.76
C LEU A 730 -28.89 -19.35 -28.50
N LYS A 731 -30.03 -18.84 -28.04
CA LYS A 731 -31.31 -18.94 -28.76
C LYS A 731 -31.24 -18.37 -30.19
N LYS A 732 -30.49 -17.29 -30.40
CA LYS A 732 -30.36 -16.58 -31.70
C LYS A 732 -29.42 -17.28 -32.70
N ILE A 733 -28.75 -18.37 -32.32
CA ILE A 733 -27.87 -19.11 -33.22
C ILE A 733 -28.78 -19.86 -34.20
N SER A 734 -28.74 -19.47 -35.51
CA SER A 734 -29.56 -20.07 -36.55
C SER A 734 -28.88 -21.31 -37.16
N ILE A 735 -29.71 -22.28 -37.56
CA ILE A 735 -29.27 -23.51 -38.25
C ILE A 735 -28.64 -23.19 -39.60
N ASN A 736 -29.11 -22.11 -40.29
CA ASN A 736 -28.63 -21.66 -41.58
C ASN A 736 -27.15 -21.24 -41.57
N THR A 737 -26.58 -20.91 -40.40
CA THR A 737 -25.18 -20.49 -40.30
C THR A 737 -24.19 -21.63 -40.63
N VAL A 738 -24.58 -22.88 -40.40
CA VAL A 738 -23.75 -24.07 -40.67
C VAL A 738 -23.95 -24.59 -42.08
N LEU A 739 -25.15 -24.45 -42.63
CA LEU A 739 -25.48 -24.88 -43.99
C LEU A 739 -24.76 -24.00 -45.02
N LYS A 740 -24.71 -22.68 -44.76
CA LYS A 740 -23.98 -21.73 -45.61
C LYS A 740 -22.45 -21.79 -45.57
N GLN A 741 -21.88 -22.52 -44.60
CA GLN A 741 -20.43 -22.71 -44.50
C GLN A 741 -19.95 -23.99 -45.20
N ARG A 742 -20.85 -24.79 -45.76
CA ARG A 742 -20.54 -26.03 -46.50
C ARG A 742 -20.57 -25.88 -48.02
N ASP A 743 -21.20 -24.83 -48.54
CA ASP A 743 -21.12 -24.37 -49.92
C ASP A 743 -20.02 -23.29 -50.01
#